data_7eb925963913b0aec91784138ba8f66d
#
_entry.id   7eb925963913b0aec91784138ba8f66d
#
_cell.length_a   1.000
_cell.length_b   1.000
_cell.length_c   1.000
_cell.angle_alpha   90.00
_cell.angle_beta   90.00
_cell.angle_gamma   90.00
#
_symmetry.space_group_name_H-M   'P 1'
#
loop_
_entity.id
_entity.type
_entity.pdbx_description
1 polymer ?
#
loop_
_entity_poly.entity_id
_entity_poly.type
_entity_poly.pdbx_seq_one_letter_code
_entity_poly.pdbx_strand_id
1 'polypeptide(L)'
;MNANFESHSISRRSFLKASGVVGAASILAACGGSSSSTAASTSGAASGAAAPAADAITDYVSFETANRELETWNFLYSQSASDLNVITNCWDGLLSFDCYGKAVPAIASSWEHNEDSTVWTFHLRDNVDWCDVNGEVKSHLTSKDFLVGLEWVLNALKNEAFNTSMPSETVVGAAEYYDLTKDKGDAAADMTYEDMLAAGVGVEAPDDYTLVFTCKNPCPYFDTVVAYNSFYPASEDLINELGIDGFRACDYSTMWYNGPYLIEEYIQQNTKSFIPNPNYYAANDCTRFEHHTITMIPDLSMGLQLYENGEVDNIDLTESNLTTITSDPNNEHNKFLCEKRPTKFSFQMHLNFQRKDENGNLDENWNKAVSNRAFRQCFYKGIDFTNYYARTNKINPLKCENDYYTMPGVCYNTKGEEYTTLVAKEMGFDGQAYDGKTMIRHRDNGGDIADLKKQAMEELSAIGVTFPVHCYHYIKSGDTTALDTATVLKQCFSESLGDDFVVLDIGTYVSSVYKEVRNVQLHSILQNGWGADFGDPVNFLGQEVLSDDNAYYAQTTSWIAAVEKDPQDYQKELLADYQEFTDLVTEAKAIVTDTDARYAAFAKAEASMLNNALCIPCLYEVLWCLTHVNEYTKINAMYGPCNYKAVNWETRQGDGYTTEEYEAFSAAFNAATKA
;
A
#
# COMPACT_ATOMS: atom_id res chain seq x y z
N MET A 1 1.20 -8.26 54.50
CA MET A 1 1.59 -6.83 54.49
C MET A 1 1.33 -6.34 53.10
N ASN A 2 0.19 -5.69 52.89
CA ASN A 2 -0.22 -5.09 51.64
C ASN A 2 0.45 -3.73 51.52
N ALA A 3 1.17 -3.51 50.44
CA ALA A 3 1.60 -2.17 50.04
C ALA A 3 0.85 -1.82 48.76
N ASN A 4 -0.14 -0.94 48.88
CA ASN A 4 -0.80 -0.26 47.78
C ASN A 4 0.21 0.67 47.13
N PHE A 5 0.49 0.46 45.83
CA PHE A 5 1.07 1.49 44.98
C PHE A 5 -0.08 2.10 44.21
N GLU A 6 -0.52 3.28 44.62
CA GLU A 6 -1.32 4.18 43.81
C GLU A 6 -0.38 4.85 42.79
N SER A 7 -0.47 4.47 41.54
CA SER A 7 0.15 5.18 40.43
C SER A 7 -0.73 6.38 40.03
N HIS A 8 -0.38 7.56 40.47
CA HIS A 8 -0.93 8.79 39.90
C HIS A 8 -0.26 9.07 38.56
N SER A 9 -0.90 8.68 37.47
CA SER A 9 -0.55 9.18 36.15
C SER A 9 -1.09 10.60 36.03
N ILE A 10 -0.19 11.58 36.17
CA ILE A 10 -0.51 12.97 35.86
C ILE A 10 -0.36 13.11 34.36
N SER A 11 -1.46 13.32 33.63
CA SER A 11 -1.43 13.65 32.21
C SER A 11 -0.57 14.92 32.01
N ARG A 12 0.46 14.83 31.14
CA ARG A 12 1.37 15.94 30.82
C ARG A 12 0.64 17.19 30.30
N ARG A 13 -0.55 17.05 29.72
CA ARG A 13 -1.41 18.16 29.27
C ARG A 13 -2.06 18.95 30.41
N SER A 14 -2.20 18.39 31.59
CA SER A 14 -2.80 19.12 32.74
C SER A 14 -1.87 20.19 33.31
N PHE A 15 -0.58 20.16 33.00
CA PHE A 15 0.40 21.15 33.49
C PHE A 15 0.44 22.44 32.65
N LEU A 16 -0.02 22.43 31.40
CA LEU A 16 0.07 23.55 30.46
C LEU A 16 -1.16 24.45 30.41
N LYS A 17 -2.25 24.15 31.13
CA LYS A 17 -3.46 25.00 31.15
C LYS A 17 -3.35 26.29 31.97
N ALA A 18 -2.17 26.66 32.48
CA ALA A 18 -1.99 27.80 33.37
C ALA A 18 -1.27 29.03 32.76
N SER A 19 -1.03 29.16 31.47
CA SER A 19 -0.44 30.37 30.91
C SER A 19 -1.01 30.74 29.54
N GLY A 20 -1.92 31.68 29.57
CA GLY A 20 -1.94 32.94 28.76
C GLY A 20 -2.39 32.89 27.33
N VAL A 21 -3.63 33.25 27.16
CA VAL A 21 -4.19 33.85 25.94
C VAL A 21 -3.36 35.06 25.47
N VAL A 22 -3.02 35.17 24.18
CA VAL A 22 -3.10 36.36 23.29
C VAL A 22 -2.66 36.02 21.84
N GLY A 23 -3.51 36.34 20.86
CA GLY A 23 -3.09 36.91 19.58
C GLY A 23 -3.20 36.04 18.33
N ALA A 24 -4.40 35.99 17.76
CA ALA A 24 -4.58 35.70 16.34
C ALA A 24 -4.36 36.97 15.52
N ALA A 25 -3.66 36.92 14.43
CA ALA A 25 -4.02 37.51 13.13
C ALA A 25 -2.84 37.58 12.15
N SER A 26 -3.19 37.27 10.92
CA SER A 26 -2.54 37.68 9.66
C SER A 26 -1.21 37.00 9.29
N ILE A 27 -1.27 36.22 8.18
CA ILE A 27 -0.59 36.59 6.93
C ILE A 27 -1.18 35.77 5.77
N LEU A 28 -2.05 36.42 5.03
CA LEU A 28 -2.35 36.07 3.63
C LEU A 28 -1.78 37.25 2.83
N ALA A 29 -0.67 37.05 2.13
CA ALA A 29 -0.34 37.88 0.97
C ALA A 29 0.90 37.33 0.22
N ALA A 30 0.66 37.24 -1.07
CA ALA A 30 1.62 37.41 -2.15
C ALA A 30 2.34 36.17 -2.70
N CYS A 31 1.82 35.70 -3.82
CA CYS A 31 2.60 35.58 -5.05
C CYS A 31 1.65 35.60 -6.25
N GLY A 32 1.50 36.74 -6.87
CA GLY A 32 1.02 36.88 -8.22
C GLY A 32 2.17 37.32 -9.11
N GLY A 33 2.32 36.76 -10.31
CA GLY A 33 3.26 37.24 -11.31
C GLY A 33 3.65 36.19 -12.33
N SER A 34 3.01 36.30 -13.49
CA SER A 34 3.15 35.50 -14.73
C SER A 34 4.52 35.59 -15.38
N SER A 35 4.88 34.53 -16.09
CA SER A 35 5.21 34.41 -17.52
C SER A 35 6.50 33.66 -17.86
N SER A 36 6.30 32.76 -18.81
CA SER A 36 7.16 32.28 -19.93
C SER A 36 8.36 31.38 -19.67
N SER A 37 8.14 30.13 -20.11
CA SER A 37 9.02 29.19 -20.85
C SER A 37 10.53 29.49 -20.90
N THR A 38 11.31 28.54 -20.39
CA THR A 38 12.41 27.86 -21.10
C THR A 38 12.96 26.74 -20.21
N ALA A 39 13.09 25.56 -20.74
CA ALA A 39 13.72 24.42 -20.08
C ALA A 39 15.21 24.72 -19.85
N ALA A 40 15.61 24.70 -18.60
CA ALA A 40 16.99 24.55 -18.19
C ALA A 40 16.94 24.01 -16.76
N SER A 41 17.44 22.79 -16.59
CA SER A 41 17.73 22.20 -15.31
C SER A 41 18.70 23.10 -14.52
N THR A 42 18.20 23.75 -13.51
CA THR A 42 19.04 24.41 -12.51
C THR A 42 18.66 23.87 -11.14
N SER A 43 19.65 23.35 -10.45
CA SER A 43 19.69 22.98 -9.06
C SER A 43 18.78 23.88 -8.20
N GLY A 44 17.70 23.30 -7.69
CA GLY A 44 16.85 23.96 -6.70
C GLY A 44 17.64 24.17 -5.42
N ALA A 45 17.75 25.41 -5.01
CA ALA A 45 18.22 25.74 -3.67
C ALA A 45 17.32 25.05 -2.65
N ALA A 46 17.91 24.33 -1.69
CA ALA A 46 17.23 23.79 -0.54
C ALA A 46 16.49 24.93 0.18
N SER A 47 15.18 24.89 0.19
CA SER A 47 14.36 25.72 1.08
C SER A 47 14.53 25.11 2.46
N GLY A 48 15.29 25.72 3.33
CA GLY A 48 15.36 25.31 4.74
C GLY A 48 13.97 25.14 5.31
N ALA A 49 13.78 24.11 6.14
CA ALA A 49 12.49 23.81 6.75
C ALA A 49 11.93 25.08 7.44
N ALA A 50 10.67 25.38 7.20
CA ALA A 50 9.99 26.40 7.96
C ALA A 50 9.99 25.99 9.45
N ALA A 51 10.29 26.93 10.35
CA ALA A 51 10.17 26.64 11.77
C ALA A 51 8.75 26.13 12.07
N PRO A 52 8.60 25.09 12.94
CA PRO A 52 7.28 24.60 13.31
C PRO A 52 6.40 25.73 13.82
N ALA A 53 5.09 25.68 13.53
CA ALA A 53 4.15 26.63 14.09
C ALA A 53 4.24 26.62 15.62
N ALA A 54 4.01 27.76 16.27
CA ALA A 54 4.17 27.90 17.73
C ALA A 54 3.23 26.97 18.53
N ASP A 55 2.21 26.41 17.88
CA ASP A 55 1.21 25.48 18.40
C ASP A 55 1.34 24.06 17.84
N ALA A 56 2.43 23.75 17.15
CA ALA A 56 2.68 22.40 16.65
C ALA A 56 2.84 21.38 17.79
N ILE A 57 2.46 20.14 17.52
CA ILE A 57 2.69 19.01 18.43
C ILE A 57 4.17 18.63 18.39
N THR A 58 4.78 18.49 19.56
CA THR A 58 6.16 18.01 19.71
C THR A 58 6.19 16.54 20.07
N ASP A 59 5.25 16.08 20.89
CA ASP A 59 5.09 14.69 21.33
C ASP A 59 3.82 14.12 20.66
N TYR A 60 3.99 13.43 19.53
CA TYR A 60 2.89 12.87 18.76
C TYR A 60 2.61 11.42 19.18
N VAL A 61 1.36 11.12 19.47
CA VAL A 61 0.93 9.77 19.85
C VAL A 61 -0.17 9.28 18.91
N SER A 62 0.08 8.12 18.31
CA SER A 62 -0.92 7.35 17.57
C SER A 62 -1.11 5.96 18.18
N PHE A 63 -2.03 5.17 17.66
CA PHE A 63 -2.18 3.78 18.09
C PHE A 63 -2.41 2.82 16.93
N GLU A 64 -2.09 1.56 17.19
CA GLU A 64 -2.38 0.42 16.32
C GLU A 64 -2.97 -0.73 17.15
N THR A 65 -3.58 -1.71 16.47
CA THR A 65 -4.00 -2.93 17.18
C THR A 65 -2.79 -3.82 17.47
N ALA A 66 -2.80 -4.48 18.63
CA ALA A 66 -1.74 -5.38 19.06
C ALA A 66 -1.50 -6.59 18.12
N ASN A 67 -2.43 -6.89 17.22
CA ASN A 67 -2.25 -7.92 16.19
C ASN A 67 -1.52 -7.42 14.93
N ARG A 68 -1.18 -6.13 14.87
CA ARG A 68 -0.33 -5.52 13.83
C ARG A 68 1.09 -5.29 14.37
N GLU A 69 1.63 -6.25 15.09
CA GLU A 69 3.00 -6.18 15.58
C GLU A 69 4.02 -6.29 14.45
N LEU A 70 5.19 -5.70 14.67
CA LEU A 70 6.35 -5.81 13.79
C LEU A 70 6.76 -7.28 13.66
N GLU A 71 6.94 -7.75 12.43
CA GLU A 71 7.34 -9.12 12.15
C GLU A 71 8.88 -9.28 12.12
N THR A 72 9.60 -8.22 11.73
CA THR A 72 11.06 -8.22 11.65
C THR A 72 11.67 -6.85 11.89
N TRP A 73 12.87 -6.82 12.48
CA TRP A 73 13.72 -5.64 12.58
C TRP A 73 14.70 -5.52 11.41
N ASN A 74 14.84 -6.57 10.60
CA ASN A 74 15.65 -6.49 9.41
C ASN A 74 14.94 -5.68 8.33
N PHE A 75 15.37 -4.45 8.15
CA PHE A 75 14.74 -3.46 7.27
C PHE A 75 14.81 -3.81 5.77
N LEU A 76 15.65 -4.79 5.38
CA LEU A 76 15.66 -5.34 4.02
C LEU A 76 14.53 -6.35 3.78
N TYR A 77 13.84 -6.80 4.83
CA TYR A 77 12.74 -7.76 4.79
C TYR A 77 11.42 -7.09 5.17
N SER A 78 10.65 -6.57 4.31
CA SER A 78 9.31 -6.12 4.66
C SER A 78 8.27 -7.16 4.24
N GLN A 79 7.43 -7.58 5.16
CA GLN A 79 6.30 -8.50 4.90
C GLN A 79 4.95 -7.86 5.17
N SER A 80 4.93 -6.74 5.91
CA SER A 80 3.68 -6.09 6.32
C SER A 80 3.78 -4.57 6.36
N ALA A 81 2.64 -3.89 6.28
CA ALA A 81 2.55 -2.44 6.46
C ALA A 81 2.98 -2.01 7.88
N SER A 82 2.89 -2.89 8.88
CA SER A 82 3.34 -2.61 10.25
C SER A 82 4.86 -2.49 10.34
N ASP A 83 5.59 -3.30 9.56
CA ASP A 83 7.05 -3.19 9.45
C ASP A 83 7.44 -1.85 8.84
N LEU A 84 6.72 -1.41 7.81
CA LEU A 84 7.00 -0.17 7.09
C LEU A 84 6.85 1.09 7.97
N ASN A 85 5.97 1.07 8.98
CA ASN A 85 5.88 2.15 9.97
C ASN A 85 7.18 2.37 10.75
N VAL A 86 7.94 1.30 11.01
CA VAL A 86 9.24 1.39 11.67
C VAL A 86 10.34 1.66 10.66
N ILE A 87 10.39 0.86 9.59
CA ILE A 87 11.46 0.90 8.58
C ILE A 87 11.63 2.32 8.02
N THR A 88 10.57 2.96 7.54
CA THR A 88 10.67 4.27 6.88
C THR A 88 10.97 5.44 7.82
N ASN A 89 10.80 5.24 9.12
CA ASN A 89 11.18 6.23 10.13
C ASN A 89 12.64 6.06 10.62
N CYS A 90 13.19 4.86 10.50
CA CYS A 90 14.50 4.52 11.02
C CYS A 90 15.59 4.40 9.95
N TRP A 91 15.21 4.13 8.70
CA TRP A 91 16.15 3.97 7.57
C TRP A 91 15.70 4.74 6.35
N ASP A 92 16.64 5.25 5.60
CA ASP A 92 16.45 5.90 4.31
C ASP A 92 17.14 5.11 3.19
N GLY A 93 16.50 5.16 2.01
CA GLY A 93 17.07 4.69 0.74
C GLY A 93 17.55 5.85 -0.14
N LEU A 94 17.68 5.58 -1.44
CA LEU A 94 18.16 6.57 -2.42
C LEU A 94 17.24 7.78 -2.51
N LEU A 95 15.93 7.55 -2.59
CA LEU A 95 14.90 8.57 -2.83
C LEU A 95 13.77 8.47 -1.81
N SER A 96 13.02 9.56 -1.67
CA SER A 96 11.77 9.67 -0.93
C SER A 96 10.71 10.32 -1.82
N PHE A 97 9.57 10.70 -1.24
CA PHE A 97 8.48 11.38 -1.96
C PHE A 97 8.00 12.60 -1.18
N ASP A 98 7.41 13.55 -1.89
CA ASP A 98 6.71 14.68 -1.29
C ASP A 98 5.22 14.36 -1.00
N CYS A 99 4.48 15.34 -0.51
CA CYS A 99 3.05 15.18 -0.23
C CYS A 99 2.19 14.99 -1.50
N TYR A 100 2.75 15.23 -2.68
CA TYR A 100 2.09 15.03 -3.98
C TYR A 100 2.50 13.70 -4.66
N GLY A 101 3.35 12.90 -4.01
CA GLY A 101 3.84 11.64 -4.56
C GLY A 101 4.96 11.78 -5.58
N LYS A 102 5.60 12.95 -5.70
CA LYS A 102 6.75 13.16 -6.58
C LYS A 102 8.03 12.71 -5.89
N ALA A 103 8.88 12.01 -6.62
CA ALA A 103 10.20 11.61 -6.13
C ALA A 103 11.04 12.85 -5.74
N VAL A 104 11.65 12.79 -4.56
CA VAL A 104 12.53 13.83 -4.02
C VAL A 104 13.83 13.24 -3.49
N PRO A 105 14.91 14.03 -3.40
CA PRO A 105 16.19 13.57 -2.86
C PRO A 105 16.06 13.02 -1.44
N ALA A 106 16.71 11.85 -1.20
CA ALA A 106 16.99 11.33 0.14
C ALA A 106 18.50 11.14 0.30
N ILE A 107 19.03 9.92 0.38
CA ILE A 107 20.50 9.69 0.40
C ILE A 107 21.12 10.11 -0.93
N ALA A 108 20.43 9.88 -2.07
CA ALA A 108 20.81 10.51 -3.32
C ALA A 108 20.39 11.99 -3.32
N SER A 109 21.36 12.89 -3.56
CA SER A 109 21.14 14.34 -3.68
C SER A 109 20.57 14.72 -5.05
N SER A 110 20.85 13.91 -6.07
CA SER A 110 20.34 14.05 -7.44
C SER A 110 20.44 12.73 -8.18
N TRP A 111 19.71 12.61 -9.26
CA TRP A 111 19.77 11.46 -10.16
C TRP A 111 19.46 11.87 -11.59
N GLU A 112 19.91 11.03 -12.53
CA GLU A 112 19.68 11.20 -13.96
C GLU A 112 19.64 9.83 -14.65
N HIS A 113 19.11 9.78 -15.84
CA HIS A 113 19.09 8.58 -16.66
C HIS A 113 19.46 8.90 -18.13
N ASN A 114 19.89 7.88 -18.86
CA ASN A 114 20.11 7.97 -20.30
C ASN A 114 18.78 8.13 -21.07
N GLU A 115 18.85 8.39 -22.36
CA GLU A 115 17.68 8.72 -23.21
C GLU A 115 16.58 7.64 -23.19
N ASP A 116 16.96 6.36 -23.10
CA ASP A 116 16.03 5.24 -23.11
C ASP A 116 15.71 4.68 -21.70
N SER A 117 16.14 5.37 -20.65
CA SER A 117 15.91 4.98 -19.24
C SER A 117 16.40 3.56 -18.89
N THR A 118 17.45 3.08 -19.55
CA THR A 118 18.10 1.80 -19.24
C THR A 118 19.26 1.95 -18.27
N VAL A 119 19.85 3.12 -18.16
CA VAL A 119 20.96 3.40 -17.23
C VAL A 119 20.60 4.59 -16.36
N TRP A 120 20.63 4.38 -15.06
CA TRP A 120 20.31 5.37 -14.05
C TRP A 120 21.53 5.65 -13.17
N THR A 121 21.87 6.93 -12.98
CA THR A 121 22.97 7.38 -12.14
C THR A 121 22.43 8.16 -10.95
N PHE A 122 22.85 7.79 -9.75
CA PHE A 122 22.48 8.44 -8.49
C PHE A 122 23.73 9.04 -7.87
N HIS A 123 23.69 10.33 -7.53
CA HIS A 123 24.76 11.05 -6.84
C HIS A 123 24.42 11.15 -5.35
N LEU A 124 25.18 10.47 -4.53
CA LEU A 124 24.94 10.37 -3.10
C LEU A 124 25.42 11.62 -2.34
N ARG A 125 24.87 11.82 -1.16
CA ARG A 125 25.38 12.80 -0.18
C ARG A 125 26.64 12.26 0.47
N ASP A 126 27.51 13.18 0.88
CA ASP A 126 28.77 12.88 1.58
C ASP A 126 28.68 13.09 3.10
N ASN A 127 27.47 13.25 3.64
CA ASN A 127 27.22 13.52 5.06
C ASN A 127 26.18 12.56 5.67
N VAL A 128 26.13 11.33 5.21
CA VAL A 128 25.23 10.30 5.75
C VAL A 128 26.03 9.33 6.61
N ASP A 129 25.60 9.16 7.86
CA ASP A 129 26.25 8.29 8.83
C ASP A 129 25.32 7.17 9.28
N TRP A 130 25.92 6.01 9.57
CA TRP A 130 25.31 4.96 10.35
C TRP A 130 25.51 5.24 11.85
N CYS A 131 24.42 5.19 12.62
CA CYS A 131 24.43 5.38 14.06
C CYS A 131 23.86 4.15 14.77
N ASP A 132 24.30 3.87 15.98
CA ASP A 132 23.61 2.91 16.84
C ASP A 132 22.33 3.52 17.47
N VAL A 133 21.61 2.72 18.26
CA VAL A 133 20.38 3.13 18.93
C VAL A 133 20.56 4.31 19.90
N ASN A 134 21.79 4.58 20.36
CA ASN A 134 22.09 5.71 21.23
C ASN A 134 22.49 6.97 20.44
N GLY A 135 22.52 6.90 19.11
CA GLY A 135 22.96 7.99 18.24
C GLY A 135 24.48 8.14 18.14
N GLU A 136 25.26 7.13 18.55
CA GLU A 136 26.70 7.14 18.33
C GLU A 136 27.02 6.75 16.89
N VAL A 137 27.78 7.59 16.19
CA VAL A 137 28.23 7.31 14.82
C VAL A 137 29.14 6.09 14.79
N LYS A 138 28.82 5.12 13.95
CA LYS A 138 29.54 3.85 13.79
C LYS A 138 30.44 3.84 12.54
N SER A 139 29.85 4.26 11.41
CA SER A 139 30.58 4.35 10.14
C SER A 139 29.93 5.39 9.24
N HIS A 140 30.64 5.79 8.19
CA HIS A 140 30.14 6.66 7.15
C HIS A 140 29.51 5.85 6.01
N LEU A 141 28.33 6.26 5.52
CA LEU A 141 27.63 5.57 4.45
C LEU A 141 28.19 5.97 3.08
N THR A 142 28.43 4.99 2.23
CA THR A 142 28.94 5.18 0.87
C THR A 142 28.14 4.36 -0.15
N SER A 143 28.45 4.48 -1.43
CA SER A 143 27.88 3.67 -2.52
C SER A 143 28.07 2.16 -2.30
N LYS A 144 29.13 1.75 -1.60
CA LYS A 144 29.39 0.35 -1.24
C LYS A 144 28.27 -0.25 -0.40
N ASP A 145 27.69 0.52 0.54
CA ASP A 145 26.61 0.02 1.40
C ASP A 145 25.37 -0.38 0.60
N PHE A 146 25.11 0.28 -0.54
CA PHE A 146 24.04 -0.12 -1.46
C PHE A 146 24.36 -1.43 -2.20
N LEU A 147 25.63 -1.67 -2.54
CA LEU A 147 26.05 -2.95 -3.13
C LEU A 147 25.88 -4.09 -2.11
N VAL A 148 26.24 -3.85 -0.86
CA VAL A 148 26.10 -4.81 0.25
C VAL A 148 24.61 -5.13 0.49
N GLY A 149 23.76 -4.11 0.56
CA GLY A 149 22.32 -4.28 0.73
C GLY A 149 21.68 -5.07 -0.42
N LEU A 150 22.03 -4.72 -1.66
CA LEU A 150 21.52 -5.41 -2.83
C LEU A 150 21.97 -6.87 -2.90
N GLU A 151 23.24 -7.16 -2.58
CA GLU A 151 23.74 -8.53 -2.51
C GLU A 151 22.99 -9.34 -1.46
N TRP A 152 22.74 -8.77 -0.27
CA TRP A 152 21.96 -9.43 0.77
C TRP A 152 20.57 -9.82 0.28
N VAL A 153 19.88 -8.91 -0.39
CA VAL A 153 18.53 -9.15 -0.94
C VAL A 153 18.55 -10.20 -2.06
N LEU A 154 19.56 -10.17 -2.92
CA LEU A 154 19.70 -11.08 -4.06
C LEU A 154 20.37 -12.42 -3.71
N ASN A 155 20.79 -12.63 -2.48
CA ASN A 155 21.37 -13.91 -2.04
C ASN A 155 20.28 -14.79 -1.40
N ALA A 156 19.90 -15.87 -2.07
CA ALA A 156 18.82 -16.75 -1.67
C ALA A 156 19.02 -17.43 -0.30
N LEU A 157 20.28 -17.54 0.17
CA LEU A 157 20.60 -18.02 1.50
C LEU A 157 20.38 -16.94 2.56
N LYS A 158 20.79 -15.70 2.27
CA LYS A 158 20.76 -14.57 3.22
C LYS A 158 19.35 -13.95 3.34
N ASN A 159 18.62 -13.87 2.24
CA ASN A 159 17.30 -13.27 2.17
C ASN A 159 16.18 -14.24 2.59
N GLU A 160 15.77 -14.17 3.85
CA GLU A 160 14.68 -15.01 4.36
C GLU A 160 13.29 -14.58 3.89
N ALA A 161 13.12 -13.34 3.51
CA ALA A 161 11.83 -12.82 3.03
C ALA A 161 11.52 -13.23 1.59
N PHE A 162 12.51 -13.71 0.85
CA PHE A 162 12.40 -14.01 -0.59
C PHE A 162 11.86 -12.84 -1.43
N ASN A 163 11.99 -11.61 -0.93
CA ASN A 163 11.51 -10.41 -1.59
C ASN A 163 12.54 -9.87 -2.57
N THR A 164 12.72 -10.59 -3.68
CA THR A 164 13.65 -10.25 -4.75
C THR A 164 12.97 -9.72 -6.00
N SER A 165 11.64 -9.68 -6.03
CA SER A 165 10.88 -9.43 -7.26
C SER A 165 11.29 -8.13 -7.95
N MET A 166 11.35 -7.00 -7.24
CA MET A 166 11.69 -5.73 -7.88
C MET A 166 13.12 -5.68 -8.42
N PRO A 167 14.20 -6.01 -7.66
CA PRO A 167 15.54 -6.09 -8.23
C PRO A 167 15.63 -7.13 -9.35
N SER A 168 15.03 -8.31 -9.17
CA SER A 168 15.07 -9.40 -10.16
C SER A 168 14.33 -9.07 -11.45
N GLU A 169 13.28 -8.27 -11.41
CA GLU A 169 12.53 -7.87 -12.59
C GLU A 169 13.16 -6.69 -13.33
N THR A 170 13.85 -5.81 -12.63
CA THR A 170 14.32 -4.53 -13.18
C THR A 170 15.80 -4.49 -13.50
N VAL A 171 16.67 -5.07 -12.66
CA VAL A 171 18.14 -4.94 -12.79
C VAL A 171 18.72 -6.10 -13.59
N VAL A 172 19.60 -5.78 -14.55
CA VAL A 172 20.35 -6.80 -15.34
C VAL A 172 21.06 -7.78 -14.43
N GLY A 173 20.97 -9.09 -14.73
CA GLY A 173 21.71 -10.14 -14.01
C GLY A 173 21.23 -10.44 -12.58
N ALA A 174 20.24 -9.69 -12.06
CA ALA A 174 19.80 -9.86 -10.68
C ALA A 174 19.07 -11.19 -10.44
N ALA A 175 18.17 -11.61 -11.35
CA ALA A 175 17.50 -12.91 -11.25
C ALA A 175 18.49 -14.07 -11.38
N GLU A 176 19.42 -13.95 -12.33
CA GLU A 176 20.47 -14.94 -12.57
C GLU A 176 21.40 -15.10 -11.36
N TYR A 177 21.70 -14.00 -10.66
CA TYR A 177 22.50 -14.07 -9.42
C TYR A 177 21.73 -14.73 -8.28
N TYR A 178 20.44 -14.42 -8.14
CA TYR A 178 19.60 -15.08 -7.15
C TYR A 178 19.55 -16.60 -7.37
N ASP A 179 19.33 -17.06 -8.59
CA ASP A 179 19.35 -18.47 -8.95
C ASP A 179 20.71 -19.11 -8.71
N LEU A 180 21.80 -18.39 -9.05
CA LEU A 180 23.17 -18.85 -8.78
C LEU A 180 23.41 -19.08 -7.28
N THR A 181 22.98 -18.17 -6.42
CA THR A 181 23.13 -18.30 -4.96
C THR A 181 22.25 -19.43 -4.40
N LYS A 182 21.06 -19.61 -4.94
CA LYS A 182 20.16 -20.72 -4.62
C LYS A 182 20.77 -22.07 -4.96
N ASP A 183 21.39 -22.20 -6.13
CA ASP A 183 22.07 -23.43 -6.56
C ASP A 183 23.32 -23.75 -5.72
N LYS A 184 23.99 -22.72 -5.19
CA LYS A 184 25.17 -22.89 -4.31
C LYS A 184 24.80 -23.38 -2.90
N GLY A 185 23.53 -23.20 -2.48
CA GLY A 185 23.10 -23.58 -1.13
C GLY A 185 23.98 -22.93 -0.05
N ASP A 186 24.44 -23.74 0.93
CA ASP A 186 25.24 -23.24 2.08
C ASP A 186 26.51 -22.45 1.68
N ALA A 187 27.08 -22.74 0.50
CA ALA A 187 28.25 -22.00 0.01
C ALA A 187 27.94 -20.54 -0.40
N ALA A 188 26.66 -20.19 -0.53
CA ALA A 188 26.25 -18.81 -0.78
C ALA A 188 26.45 -17.89 0.46
N ALA A 189 26.64 -18.46 1.64
CA ALA A 189 26.94 -17.69 2.85
C ALA A 189 28.21 -16.83 2.73
N ASP A 190 29.22 -17.38 2.03
CA ASP A 190 30.52 -16.71 1.88
C ASP A 190 30.60 -15.76 0.68
N MET A 191 29.50 -15.65 -0.12
CA MET A 191 29.47 -14.75 -1.27
C MET A 191 29.27 -13.30 -0.81
N THR A 192 29.86 -12.39 -1.57
CA THR A 192 29.93 -10.96 -1.26
C THR A 192 29.40 -10.13 -2.45
N TYR A 193 29.31 -8.81 -2.26
CA TYR A 193 28.92 -7.92 -3.36
C TYR A 193 29.93 -7.96 -4.54
N GLU A 194 31.21 -8.29 -4.30
CA GLU A 194 32.19 -8.48 -5.38
C GLU A 194 31.85 -9.69 -6.24
N ASP A 195 31.35 -10.79 -5.64
CA ASP A 195 30.86 -11.95 -6.37
C ASP A 195 29.61 -11.61 -7.18
N MET A 196 28.72 -10.79 -6.62
CA MET A 196 27.55 -10.27 -7.32
C MET A 196 27.92 -9.44 -8.55
N LEU A 197 28.89 -8.52 -8.41
CA LEU A 197 29.43 -7.74 -9.54
C LEU A 197 30.11 -8.62 -10.57
N ALA A 198 30.91 -9.60 -10.13
CA ALA A 198 31.59 -10.55 -11.02
C ALA A 198 30.61 -11.45 -11.77
N ALA A 199 29.42 -11.72 -11.23
CA ALA A 199 28.35 -12.44 -11.89
C ALA A 199 27.61 -11.61 -12.95
N GLY A 200 27.87 -10.30 -13.02
CA GLY A 200 27.31 -9.40 -14.04
C GLY A 200 26.00 -8.75 -13.64
N VAL A 201 25.70 -8.61 -12.36
CA VAL A 201 24.55 -7.80 -11.91
C VAL A 201 24.80 -6.33 -12.31
N GLY A 202 23.80 -5.72 -12.90
CA GLY A 202 23.86 -4.39 -13.49
C GLY A 202 23.83 -3.25 -12.45
N VAL A 203 24.81 -3.26 -11.53
CA VAL A 203 25.03 -2.16 -10.59
C VAL A 203 26.52 -1.87 -10.50
N GLU A 204 26.90 -0.59 -10.41
CA GLU A 204 28.28 -0.14 -10.30
C GLU A 204 28.39 0.98 -9.26
N ALA A 205 29.50 1.00 -8.53
CA ALA A 205 29.90 2.08 -7.64
C ALA A 205 31.29 2.60 -8.06
N PRO A 206 31.37 3.51 -9.06
CA PRO A 206 32.62 3.98 -9.62
C PRO A 206 33.43 4.81 -8.61
N ASP A 207 32.81 5.40 -7.61
CA ASP A 207 33.39 6.08 -6.47
C ASP A 207 32.47 6.01 -5.26
N ASP A 208 32.89 6.55 -4.10
CA ASP A 208 32.17 6.47 -2.83
C ASP A 208 30.78 7.13 -2.85
N TYR A 209 30.50 8.00 -3.81
CA TYR A 209 29.28 8.82 -3.85
C TYR A 209 28.53 8.73 -5.18
N THR A 210 28.87 7.79 -6.04
CA THR A 210 28.16 7.54 -7.30
C THR A 210 27.71 6.10 -7.37
N LEU A 211 26.43 5.89 -7.68
CA LEU A 211 25.82 4.58 -7.87
C LEU A 211 25.14 4.54 -9.24
N VAL A 212 25.43 3.53 -10.05
CA VAL A 212 24.88 3.37 -11.40
C VAL A 212 24.15 2.05 -11.48
N PHE A 213 22.87 2.08 -11.93
CA PHE A 213 22.10 0.90 -12.23
C PHE A 213 21.88 0.74 -13.74
N THR A 214 21.95 -0.51 -14.22
CA THR A 214 21.56 -0.90 -15.57
C THR A 214 20.33 -1.76 -15.52
N CYS A 215 19.23 -1.26 -16.10
CA CYS A 215 17.96 -1.96 -16.17
C CYS A 215 17.92 -2.97 -17.32
N LYS A 216 17.20 -4.08 -17.15
CA LYS A 216 16.97 -5.10 -18.18
C LYS A 216 16.28 -4.54 -19.41
N ASN A 217 15.36 -3.61 -19.20
CA ASN A 217 14.54 -2.94 -20.19
C ASN A 217 14.46 -1.44 -19.83
N PRO A 218 14.11 -0.57 -20.77
CA PRO A 218 13.75 0.81 -20.45
C PRO A 218 12.75 0.86 -19.30
N CYS A 219 13.13 1.56 -18.21
CA CYS A 219 12.35 1.65 -16.99
C CYS A 219 12.22 3.12 -16.57
N PRO A 220 11.31 3.90 -17.20
CA PRO A 220 11.17 5.33 -16.93
C PRO A 220 10.63 5.65 -15.53
N TYR A 221 10.19 4.65 -14.78
CA TYR A 221 9.70 4.72 -13.39
C TYR A 221 10.70 4.16 -12.36
N PHE A 222 11.97 3.95 -12.74
CA PHE A 222 12.96 3.31 -11.87
C PHE A 222 13.26 4.12 -10.61
N ASP A 223 13.10 5.44 -10.63
CA ASP A 223 13.15 6.31 -9.45
C ASP A 223 12.11 5.91 -8.39
N THR A 224 10.95 5.40 -8.80
CA THR A 224 9.94 4.88 -7.86
C THR A 224 10.31 3.49 -7.33
N VAL A 225 11.01 2.68 -8.12
CA VAL A 225 11.47 1.34 -7.75
C VAL A 225 12.55 1.39 -6.67
N VAL A 226 13.57 2.24 -6.85
CA VAL A 226 14.71 2.34 -5.91
C VAL A 226 14.38 2.99 -4.57
N ALA A 227 13.19 3.56 -4.44
CA ALA A 227 12.68 4.06 -3.16
C ALA A 227 12.16 2.94 -2.23
N TYR A 228 12.05 1.72 -2.73
CA TYR A 228 11.60 0.57 -1.93
C TYR A 228 12.74 -0.02 -1.09
N ASN A 229 12.40 -0.59 0.07
CA ASN A 229 13.40 -1.06 1.04
C ASN A 229 14.27 -2.22 0.55
N SER A 230 13.89 -2.95 -0.49
CA SER A 230 14.77 -3.94 -1.15
C SER A 230 15.99 -3.33 -1.87
N PHE A 231 16.03 -2.00 -2.00
CA PHE A 231 17.17 -1.24 -2.53
C PHE A 231 17.86 -0.40 -1.44
N TYR A 232 17.54 -0.59 -0.16
CA TYR A 232 18.17 0.17 0.92
C TYR A 232 19.63 -0.28 1.13
N PRO A 233 20.49 0.64 1.59
CA PRO A 233 21.88 0.31 1.91
C PRO A 233 21.94 -0.56 3.15
N ALA A 234 23.01 -1.37 3.29
CA ALA A 234 23.33 -2.10 4.51
C ALA A 234 24.81 -1.96 4.85
N SER A 235 25.13 -1.78 6.13
CA SER A 235 26.51 -1.67 6.58
C SER A 235 27.18 -3.04 6.59
N GLU A 236 28.30 -3.18 5.83
CA GLU A 236 29.12 -4.38 5.87
C GLU A 236 29.73 -4.59 7.26
N ASP A 237 30.12 -3.50 7.94
CA ASP A 237 30.70 -3.57 9.29
C ASP A 237 29.71 -4.14 10.29
N LEU A 238 28.42 -3.74 10.21
CA LEU A 238 27.38 -4.31 11.05
C LEU A 238 27.15 -5.79 10.77
N ILE A 239 27.08 -6.17 9.49
CA ILE A 239 26.88 -7.58 9.10
C ILE A 239 28.07 -8.43 9.59
N ASN A 240 29.29 -7.92 9.49
CA ASN A 240 30.49 -8.60 9.99
C ASN A 240 30.52 -8.72 11.53
N GLU A 241 30.02 -7.70 12.22
CA GLU A 241 29.90 -7.71 13.70
C GLU A 241 28.88 -8.76 14.18
N LEU A 242 27.72 -8.82 13.55
CA LEU A 242 26.61 -9.70 13.95
C LEU A 242 26.72 -11.11 13.36
N GLY A 243 27.37 -11.26 12.22
CA GLY A 243 27.30 -12.44 11.37
C GLY A 243 25.93 -12.57 10.67
N ILE A 244 25.81 -13.51 9.73
CA ILE A 244 24.58 -13.72 8.95
C ILE A 244 23.38 -13.99 9.84
N ASP A 245 23.50 -14.93 10.77
CA ASP A 245 22.40 -15.32 11.65
C ASP A 245 22.02 -14.18 12.62
N GLY A 246 23.02 -13.42 13.11
CA GLY A 246 22.77 -12.27 13.96
C GLY A 246 22.10 -11.10 13.22
N PHE A 247 22.46 -10.84 11.97
CA PHE A 247 21.81 -9.80 11.17
C PHE A 247 20.38 -10.21 10.75
N ARG A 248 20.10 -11.51 10.52
CA ARG A 248 18.77 -12.03 10.31
C ARG A 248 17.88 -11.88 11.54
N ALA A 249 18.42 -12.20 12.72
CA ALA A 249 17.71 -12.19 14.00
C ALA A 249 17.97 -10.91 14.80
N CYS A 250 18.32 -9.81 14.12
CA CYS A 250 18.60 -8.52 14.75
C CYS A 250 17.36 -7.96 15.46
N ASP A 251 17.60 -7.09 16.44
CA ASP A 251 16.59 -6.30 17.10
C ASP A 251 16.96 -4.81 17.09
N TYR A 252 16.06 -3.97 17.58
CA TYR A 252 16.25 -2.52 17.58
C TYR A 252 17.52 -2.06 18.31
N SER A 253 18.04 -2.82 19.28
CA SER A 253 19.23 -2.45 20.06
C SER A 253 20.53 -2.83 19.38
N THR A 254 20.48 -3.74 18.41
CA THR A 254 21.67 -4.21 17.66
C THR A 254 21.77 -3.61 16.27
N MET A 255 20.69 -3.02 15.74
CA MET A 255 20.69 -2.40 14.43
C MET A 255 21.38 -1.03 14.42
N TRP A 256 21.88 -0.66 13.24
CA TRP A 256 22.34 0.70 12.96
C TRP A 256 21.32 1.44 12.09
N TYR A 257 21.22 2.74 12.26
CA TYR A 257 20.21 3.64 11.76
C TYR A 257 20.83 4.73 10.89
N ASN A 258 20.15 5.13 9.82
CA ASN A 258 20.53 6.27 8.97
C ASN A 258 19.36 7.22 8.68
N GLY A 259 18.16 6.89 9.16
CA GLY A 259 16.92 7.63 8.92
C GLY A 259 16.67 8.74 9.93
N PRO A 260 15.48 9.40 9.84
CA PRO A 260 15.14 10.58 10.64
C PRO A 260 14.98 10.32 12.14
N TYR A 261 14.71 9.07 12.55
CA TYR A 261 14.47 8.71 13.93
C TYR A 261 15.30 7.50 14.38
N LEU A 262 15.50 7.41 15.69
CA LEU A 262 16.02 6.25 16.42
C LEU A 262 14.89 5.69 17.28
N ILE A 263 14.97 4.40 17.64
CA ILE A 263 14.03 3.79 18.59
C ILE A 263 14.45 4.16 20.01
N GLU A 264 13.58 4.86 20.74
CA GLU A 264 13.75 5.18 22.16
C GLU A 264 13.31 4.00 23.03
N GLU A 265 12.15 3.44 22.75
CA GLU A 265 11.56 2.36 23.50
C GLU A 265 10.78 1.41 22.58
N TYR A 266 10.95 0.12 22.82
CA TYR A 266 10.14 -0.92 22.20
C TYR A 266 9.69 -1.91 23.25
N ILE A 267 8.38 -2.02 23.45
CA ILE A 267 7.74 -3.04 24.28
C ILE A 267 6.76 -3.78 23.38
N GLN A 268 7.05 -5.05 23.10
CA GLN A 268 6.27 -5.89 22.19
C GLN A 268 4.77 -5.85 22.55
N GLN A 269 3.91 -5.66 21.56
CA GLN A 269 2.45 -5.54 21.67
C GLN A 269 1.98 -4.41 22.61
N ASN A 270 2.82 -3.43 22.89
CA ASN A 270 2.50 -2.31 23.77
C ASN A 270 2.93 -0.97 23.21
N THR A 271 4.24 -0.74 22.96
CA THR A 271 4.76 0.59 22.61
C THR A 271 5.93 0.52 21.64
N LYS A 272 5.89 1.41 20.65
CA LYS A 272 7.03 1.76 19.79
C LYS A 272 7.22 3.27 19.93
N SER A 273 8.35 3.72 20.47
CA SER A 273 8.66 5.14 20.66
C SER A 273 9.92 5.54 19.89
N PHE A 274 9.87 6.67 19.23
CA PHE A 274 10.91 7.17 18.36
C PHE A 274 11.33 8.57 18.81
N ILE A 275 12.66 8.82 18.77
CA ILE A 275 13.26 10.15 19.00
C ILE A 275 14.05 10.58 17.76
N PRO A 276 14.25 11.89 17.52
CA PRO A 276 15.02 12.36 16.38
C PRO A 276 16.44 11.80 16.40
N ASN A 277 16.89 11.28 15.27
CA ASN A 277 18.29 10.93 15.07
C ASN A 277 19.12 12.23 15.02
N PRO A 278 20.09 12.44 15.96
CA PRO A 278 20.89 13.65 16.00
C PRO A 278 21.84 13.78 14.81
N ASN A 279 22.18 12.67 14.16
CA ASN A 279 23.09 12.63 13.02
C ASN A 279 22.37 12.50 11.68
N TYR A 280 21.05 12.70 11.65
CA TYR A 280 20.30 12.63 10.41
C TYR A 280 20.77 13.71 9.42
N TYR A 281 21.18 13.31 8.21
CA TYR A 281 21.76 14.19 7.20
C TYR A 281 20.85 15.39 6.82
N ALA A 282 19.53 15.23 6.90
CA ALA A 282 18.53 16.27 6.61
C ALA A 282 17.91 16.88 7.87
N ALA A 283 18.58 16.81 9.02
CA ALA A 283 18.04 17.28 10.31
C ALA A 283 17.61 18.75 10.32
N ASN A 284 18.26 19.59 9.50
CA ASN A 284 17.94 21.02 9.36
C ASN A 284 16.96 21.31 8.23
N ASP A 285 16.61 20.33 7.40
CA ASP A 285 15.80 20.47 6.20
C ASP A 285 14.39 19.91 6.37
N CYS A 286 14.09 19.27 7.50
CA CYS A 286 12.78 18.72 7.81
C CYS A 286 12.37 18.97 9.27
N THR A 287 11.06 19.04 9.50
CA THR A 287 10.51 19.03 10.85
C THR A 287 10.27 17.59 11.30
N ARG A 288 10.50 17.31 12.59
CA ARG A 288 10.34 16.02 13.23
C ARG A 288 9.74 16.21 14.60
N PHE A 289 9.02 15.20 15.10
CA PHE A 289 8.54 15.19 16.49
C PHE A 289 9.72 15.02 17.46
N GLU A 290 9.64 15.61 18.64
CA GLU A 290 10.58 15.32 19.73
C GLU A 290 10.40 13.88 20.23
N HIS A 291 9.12 13.44 20.31
CA HIS A 291 8.74 12.05 20.53
C HIS A 291 7.60 11.67 19.57
N HIS A 292 7.76 10.55 18.88
CA HIS A 292 6.70 9.92 18.12
C HIS A 292 6.43 8.54 18.72
N THR A 293 5.21 8.33 19.23
CA THR A 293 4.85 7.08 19.91
C THR A 293 3.69 6.39 19.19
N ILE A 294 3.83 5.10 18.95
CA ILE A 294 2.75 4.20 18.50
C ILE A 294 2.40 3.31 19.68
N THR A 295 1.21 3.50 20.25
CA THR A 295 0.67 2.66 21.33
C THR A 295 -0.08 1.49 20.71
N MET A 296 0.19 0.27 21.20
CA MET A 296 -0.52 -0.93 20.73
C MET A 296 -1.70 -1.20 21.67
N ILE A 297 -2.91 -1.29 21.09
CA ILE A 297 -4.13 -1.54 21.86
C ILE A 297 -4.84 -2.83 21.39
N PRO A 298 -5.56 -3.53 22.27
CA PRO A 298 -6.23 -4.78 21.89
C PRO A 298 -7.46 -4.57 21.00
N ASP A 299 -8.12 -3.42 21.09
CA ASP A 299 -9.39 -3.14 20.38
C ASP A 299 -9.44 -1.69 19.89
N LEU A 300 -9.63 -1.49 18.58
CA LEU A 300 -9.74 -0.18 17.95
C LEU A 300 -10.94 0.65 18.46
N SER A 301 -11.98 0.02 18.98
CA SER A 301 -13.14 0.73 19.54
C SER A 301 -12.78 1.61 20.74
N MET A 302 -11.67 1.34 21.43
CA MET A 302 -11.13 2.17 22.51
C MET A 302 -10.58 3.51 22.03
N GLY A 303 -10.30 3.67 20.72
CA GLY A 303 -9.64 4.84 20.16
C GLY A 303 -10.35 6.16 20.48
N LEU A 304 -11.69 6.21 20.41
CA LEU A 304 -12.44 7.42 20.71
C LEU A 304 -12.21 7.88 22.16
N GLN A 305 -12.26 6.96 23.12
CA GLN A 305 -12.00 7.29 24.52
C GLN A 305 -10.57 7.78 24.77
N LEU A 306 -9.57 7.16 24.10
CA LEU A 306 -8.16 7.60 24.19
C LEU A 306 -7.99 9.01 23.63
N TYR A 307 -8.66 9.32 22.52
CA TYR A 307 -8.64 10.66 21.92
C TYR A 307 -9.30 11.70 22.84
N GLU A 308 -10.48 11.41 23.38
CA GLU A 308 -11.19 12.26 24.33
C GLU A 308 -10.38 12.54 25.61
N ASN A 309 -9.61 11.55 26.07
CA ASN A 309 -8.70 11.69 27.21
C ASN A 309 -7.42 12.48 26.85
N GLY A 310 -7.17 12.74 25.56
CA GLY A 310 -5.93 13.36 25.08
C GLY A 310 -4.71 12.45 25.16
N GLU A 311 -4.92 11.14 25.10
CA GLU A 311 -3.87 10.12 25.13
C GLU A 311 -3.31 9.83 23.72
N VAL A 312 -4.09 10.12 22.67
CA VAL A 312 -3.69 10.00 21.26
C VAL A 312 -4.10 11.24 20.47
N ASP A 313 -3.35 11.55 19.41
CA ASP A 313 -3.53 12.76 18.61
C ASP A 313 -4.30 12.52 17.30
N ASN A 314 -4.52 11.27 16.93
CA ASN A 314 -5.23 10.90 15.72
C ASN A 314 -5.92 9.55 15.90
N ILE A 315 -7.16 9.46 15.44
CA ILE A 315 -7.92 8.19 15.39
C ILE A 315 -8.70 8.09 14.10
N ASP A 316 -8.71 6.90 13.54
CA ASP A 316 -9.70 6.51 12.53
C ASP A 316 -10.98 6.05 13.24
N LEU A 317 -12.13 6.53 12.77
CA LEU A 317 -13.41 6.28 13.41
C LEU A 317 -14.03 4.99 12.86
N THR A 318 -14.38 4.08 13.76
CA THR A 318 -15.19 2.91 13.43
C THR A 318 -16.62 3.33 13.09
N GLU A 319 -17.39 2.47 12.42
CA GLU A 319 -18.82 2.71 12.18
C GLU A 319 -19.60 2.98 13.48
N SER A 320 -19.25 2.29 14.56
CA SER A 320 -19.85 2.49 15.90
C SER A 320 -19.55 3.89 16.43
N ASN A 321 -18.30 4.35 16.32
CA ASN A 321 -17.91 5.71 16.72
C ASN A 321 -18.69 6.76 15.91
N LEU A 322 -18.72 6.62 14.58
CA LEU A 322 -19.48 7.51 13.69
C LEU A 322 -20.98 7.52 14.03
N THR A 323 -21.55 6.35 14.32
CA THR A 323 -22.95 6.25 14.72
C THR A 323 -23.21 7.01 16.02
N THR A 324 -22.34 6.85 17.03
CA THR A 324 -22.44 7.53 18.31
C THR A 324 -22.38 9.05 18.14
N ILE A 325 -21.41 9.53 17.35
CA ILE A 325 -21.21 10.96 17.14
C ILE A 325 -22.36 11.57 16.33
N THR A 326 -22.74 10.96 15.20
CA THR A 326 -23.71 11.55 14.27
C THR A 326 -25.18 11.40 14.71
N SER A 327 -25.50 10.49 15.62
CA SER A 327 -26.87 10.31 16.16
C SER A 327 -27.29 11.43 17.12
N ASP A 328 -26.34 12.12 17.77
CA ASP A 328 -26.61 13.30 18.60
C ASP A 328 -26.13 14.57 17.88
N PRO A 329 -27.07 15.42 17.39
CA PRO A 329 -26.68 16.69 16.74
C PRO A 329 -25.90 17.66 17.63
N ASN A 330 -25.92 17.45 18.97
CA ASN A 330 -25.21 18.29 19.93
C ASN A 330 -23.86 17.67 20.34
N ASN A 331 -23.49 16.52 19.81
CA ASN A 331 -22.20 15.91 20.09
C ASN A 331 -21.09 16.87 19.64
N GLU A 332 -20.16 17.16 20.54
CA GLU A 332 -19.08 18.15 20.32
C GLU A 332 -18.13 17.74 19.18
N HIS A 333 -18.02 16.46 18.87
CA HIS A 333 -17.16 15.95 17.80
C HIS A 333 -17.74 16.13 16.39
N ASN A 334 -19.04 16.46 16.25
CA ASN A 334 -19.66 16.63 14.91
C ASN A 334 -18.93 17.66 14.04
N LYS A 335 -18.40 18.72 14.63
CA LYS A 335 -17.67 19.78 13.91
C LYS A 335 -16.22 19.40 13.58
N PHE A 336 -15.71 18.29 14.10
CA PHE A 336 -14.33 17.80 13.92
C PHE A 336 -14.24 16.53 13.08
N LEU A 337 -15.36 16.08 12.50
CA LEU A 337 -15.35 14.92 11.62
C LEU A 337 -14.61 15.26 10.33
N CYS A 338 -13.47 14.60 10.10
CA CYS A 338 -12.63 14.78 8.93
C CYS A 338 -12.69 13.54 8.03
N GLU A 339 -13.10 13.71 6.77
CA GLU A 339 -13.06 12.64 5.77
C GLU A 339 -11.65 12.56 5.17
N LYS A 340 -11.00 11.43 5.34
CA LYS A 340 -9.65 11.19 4.82
C LYS A 340 -9.67 10.98 3.31
N ARG A 341 -8.53 11.20 2.65
CA ARG A 341 -8.31 10.73 1.29
C ARG A 341 -8.24 9.20 1.28
N PRO A 342 -8.49 8.53 0.13
CA PRO A 342 -8.34 7.08 0.02
C PRO A 342 -6.96 6.62 0.46
N THR A 343 -6.89 5.45 1.07
CA THR A 343 -5.61 4.76 1.28
C THR A 343 -5.00 4.36 -0.07
N LYS A 344 -3.73 3.95 -0.11
CA LYS A 344 -3.08 3.55 -1.36
C LYS A 344 -3.50 2.17 -1.89
N PHE A 345 -4.44 1.50 -1.22
CA PHE A 345 -4.86 0.14 -1.55
C PHE A 345 -6.14 0.12 -2.39
N SER A 346 -6.09 -0.62 -3.50
CA SER A 346 -7.28 -1.04 -4.24
C SER A 346 -7.67 -2.44 -3.78
N PHE A 347 -8.89 -2.60 -3.28
CA PHE A 347 -9.40 -3.89 -2.83
C PHE A 347 -10.26 -4.54 -3.90
N GLN A 348 -9.96 -5.81 -4.17
CA GLN A 348 -10.68 -6.64 -5.12
C GLN A 348 -11.26 -7.87 -4.44
N MET A 349 -12.37 -8.35 -4.97
CA MET A 349 -12.93 -9.65 -4.67
C MET A 349 -12.42 -10.62 -5.74
N HIS A 350 -11.39 -11.40 -5.40
CA HIS A 350 -10.83 -12.42 -6.27
C HIS A 350 -11.73 -13.65 -6.30
N LEU A 351 -12.00 -14.15 -7.49
CA LEU A 351 -12.76 -15.36 -7.74
C LEU A 351 -11.80 -16.56 -7.78
N ASN A 352 -12.09 -17.60 -7.01
CA ASN A 352 -11.29 -18.84 -7.06
C ASN A 352 -11.80 -19.75 -8.19
N PHE A 353 -11.00 -19.95 -9.21
CA PHE A 353 -11.34 -20.76 -10.40
C PHE A 353 -11.05 -22.25 -10.25
N GLN A 354 -10.46 -22.66 -9.12
CA GLN A 354 -10.19 -24.06 -8.79
C GLN A 354 -10.51 -24.35 -7.32
N ARG A 355 -11.73 -23.99 -6.90
CA ARG A 355 -12.18 -24.23 -5.54
C ARG A 355 -12.22 -25.71 -5.20
N LYS A 356 -11.85 -26.05 -3.96
CA LYS A 356 -11.96 -27.38 -3.37
C LYS A 356 -12.91 -27.37 -2.17
N ASP A 357 -13.50 -28.52 -1.89
CA ASP A 357 -14.26 -28.77 -0.67
C ASP A 357 -13.33 -29.06 0.54
N GLU A 358 -13.89 -29.22 1.72
CA GLU A 358 -13.14 -29.54 2.95
C GLU A 358 -12.39 -30.89 2.90
N ASN A 359 -12.71 -31.75 1.96
CA ASN A 359 -12.03 -33.04 1.74
C ASN A 359 -10.93 -32.94 0.67
N GLY A 360 -10.73 -31.76 0.07
CA GLY A 360 -9.75 -31.50 -0.98
C GLY A 360 -10.22 -31.90 -2.39
N ASN A 361 -11.51 -32.23 -2.57
CA ASN A 361 -12.06 -32.51 -3.90
C ASN A 361 -12.45 -31.21 -4.60
N LEU A 362 -12.39 -31.18 -5.94
CA LEU A 362 -12.88 -30.04 -6.72
C LEU A 362 -14.38 -29.82 -6.49
N ASP A 363 -14.79 -28.58 -6.23
CA ASP A 363 -16.18 -28.18 -6.19
C ASP A 363 -16.68 -27.97 -7.62
N GLU A 364 -17.16 -29.03 -8.22
CA GLU A 364 -17.61 -29.06 -9.62
C GLU A 364 -18.70 -28.00 -9.90
N ASN A 365 -19.62 -27.77 -8.93
CA ASN A 365 -20.73 -26.84 -9.14
C ASN A 365 -20.26 -25.38 -9.22
N TRP A 366 -19.42 -24.97 -8.25
CA TRP A 366 -18.80 -23.64 -8.25
C TRP A 366 -17.85 -23.46 -9.43
N ASN A 367 -16.93 -24.42 -9.66
CA ASN A 367 -15.89 -24.30 -10.68
C ASN A 367 -16.49 -24.18 -12.10
N LYS A 368 -17.56 -24.90 -12.40
CA LYS A 368 -18.32 -24.73 -13.64
C LYS A 368 -18.98 -23.36 -13.71
N ALA A 369 -19.65 -22.94 -12.63
CA ALA A 369 -20.36 -21.66 -12.59
C ALA A 369 -19.40 -20.48 -12.78
N VAL A 370 -18.31 -20.42 -12.02
CA VAL A 370 -17.36 -19.32 -12.08
C VAL A 370 -16.56 -19.28 -13.39
N SER A 371 -16.48 -20.38 -14.12
CA SER A 371 -15.83 -20.45 -15.44
C SER A 371 -16.71 -19.80 -16.55
N ASN A 372 -18.01 -19.62 -16.31
CA ASN A 372 -18.91 -19.00 -17.28
C ASN A 372 -18.82 -17.46 -17.20
N ARG A 373 -18.59 -16.81 -18.32
CA ARG A 373 -18.43 -15.34 -18.40
C ARG A 373 -19.70 -14.60 -17.97
N ALA A 374 -20.87 -15.02 -18.42
CA ALA A 374 -22.14 -14.36 -18.05
C ALA A 374 -22.39 -14.45 -16.55
N PHE A 375 -22.03 -15.57 -15.90
CA PHE A 375 -22.10 -15.72 -14.44
C PHE A 375 -21.21 -14.72 -13.73
N ARG A 376 -19.93 -14.59 -14.12
CA ARG A 376 -18.99 -13.60 -13.53
C ARG A 376 -19.45 -12.16 -13.78
N GLN A 377 -19.97 -11.87 -14.96
CA GLN A 377 -20.51 -10.54 -15.30
C GLN A 377 -21.71 -10.15 -14.43
N CYS A 378 -22.52 -11.12 -13.95
CA CYS A 378 -23.57 -10.84 -12.99
C CYS A 378 -23.02 -10.26 -11.68
N PHE A 379 -21.85 -10.74 -11.21
CA PHE A 379 -21.20 -10.18 -10.02
C PHE A 379 -20.72 -8.74 -10.29
N TYR A 380 -19.93 -8.54 -11.35
CA TYR A 380 -19.36 -7.23 -11.65
C TYR A 380 -20.41 -6.15 -11.93
N LYS A 381 -21.44 -6.49 -12.73
CA LYS A 381 -22.45 -5.52 -13.18
C LYS A 381 -23.67 -5.40 -12.27
N GLY A 382 -23.92 -6.41 -11.44
CA GLY A 382 -25.17 -6.51 -10.69
C GLY A 382 -25.08 -6.17 -9.22
N ILE A 383 -23.95 -6.49 -8.54
CA ILE A 383 -23.88 -6.31 -7.09
C ILE A 383 -23.84 -4.83 -6.74
N ASP A 384 -24.84 -4.39 -5.97
CA ASP A 384 -24.83 -3.07 -5.33
C ASP A 384 -24.10 -3.16 -3.98
N PHE A 385 -22.90 -2.59 -3.91
CA PHE A 385 -22.08 -2.57 -2.71
C PHE A 385 -22.36 -1.37 -1.77
N THR A 386 -23.35 -0.54 -2.05
CA THR A 386 -23.59 0.70 -1.26
C THR A 386 -23.70 0.43 0.24
N ASN A 387 -24.48 -0.60 0.63
CA ASN A 387 -24.62 -0.98 2.04
C ASN A 387 -23.32 -1.57 2.63
N TYR A 388 -22.55 -2.27 1.80
CA TYR A 388 -21.23 -2.78 2.19
C TYR A 388 -20.23 -1.63 2.40
N TYR A 389 -20.21 -0.63 1.52
CA TYR A 389 -19.39 0.58 1.67
C TYR A 389 -19.72 1.37 2.94
N ALA A 390 -21.01 1.37 3.35
CA ALA A 390 -21.43 2.05 4.57
C ALA A 390 -20.79 1.49 5.85
N ARG A 391 -20.23 0.27 5.80
CA ARG A 391 -19.44 -0.31 6.90
C ARG A 391 -18.11 0.42 7.10
N THR A 392 -17.54 0.95 6.02
CA THR A 392 -16.27 1.70 6.01
C THR A 392 -16.52 3.21 6.10
N ASN A 393 -17.41 3.74 5.25
CA ASN A 393 -17.79 5.15 5.23
C ASN A 393 -19.31 5.30 5.32
N LYS A 394 -19.81 5.45 6.55
CA LYS A 394 -21.24 5.56 6.82
C LYS A 394 -21.88 6.84 6.28
N ILE A 395 -21.12 7.93 6.24
CA ILE A 395 -21.62 9.26 5.86
C ILE A 395 -21.68 9.37 4.34
N ASN A 396 -20.63 8.93 3.64
CA ASN A 396 -20.49 9.00 2.19
C ASN A 396 -20.13 7.62 1.59
N PRO A 397 -21.01 6.61 1.63
CA PRO A 397 -20.65 5.24 1.24
C PRO A 397 -20.03 5.14 -0.15
N LEU A 398 -20.57 5.84 -1.15
CA LEU A 398 -20.09 5.80 -2.53
C LEU A 398 -18.72 6.45 -2.75
N LYS A 399 -18.13 7.10 -1.73
CA LYS A 399 -16.69 7.47 -1.77
C LYS A 399 -15.77 6.23 -1.74
N CYS A 400 -16.29 5.11 -1.25
CA CYS A 400 -15.58 3.82 -1.23
C CYS A 400 -15.75 3.01 -2.52
N GLU A 401 -16.49 3.53 -3.52
CA GLU A 401 -16.70 2.83 -4.79
C GLU A 401 -15.37 2.60 -5.52
N ASN A 402 -15.13 1.35 -5.87
CA ASN A 402 -13.97 0.92 -6.65
C ASN A 402 -14.45 0.20 -7.93
N ASP A 403 -14.19 0.81 -9.07
CA ASP A 403 -14.57 0.29 -10.40
C ASP A 403 -13.39 -0.24 -11.21
N TYR A 404 -12.15 -0.06 -10.72
CA TYR A 404 -10.91 -0.38 -11.42
C TYR A 404 -10.06 -1.36 -10.61
N TYR A 405 -9.22 -2.13 -11.31
CA TYR A 405 -8.28 -3.02 -10.67
C TYR A 405 -7.06 -2.25 -10.11
N THR A 406 -6.51 -1.35 -10.92
CA THR A 406 -5.39 -0.48 -10.52
C THR A 406 -5.88 0.67 -9.64
N MET A 407 -5.10 1.02 -8.61
CA MET A 407 -5.40 2.15 -7.73
C MET A 407 -5.23 3.48 -8.46
N PRO A 408 -6.19 4.42 -8.37
CA PRO A 408 -6.01 5.77 -8.90
C PRO A 408 -4.79 6.48 -8.31
N GLY A 409 -4.08 7.23 -9.14
CA GLY A 409 -2.91 8.02 -8.73
C GLY A 409 -1.58 7.26 -8.78
N VAL A 410 -1.57 5.99 -9.17
CA VAL A 410 -0.33 5.18 -9.31
C VAL A 410 0.55 5.74 -10.41
N CYS A 411 -0.01 6.17 -11.53
CA CYS A 411 0.76 6.77 -12.62
C CYS A 411 -0.06 7.75 -13.46
N TYR A 412 0.68 8.63 -14.14
CA TYR A 412 0.15 9.68 -14.99
C TYR A 412 0.87 9.66 -16.33
N ASN A 413 0.15 9.87 -17.44
CA ASN A 413 0.76 9.99 -18.74
C ASN A 413 1.51 11.34 -18.88
N THR A 414 2.22 11.55 -20.00
CA THR A 414 3.02 12.77 -20.22
C THR A 414 2.19 14.06 -20.28
N LYS A 415 0.87 13.95 -20.39
CA LYS A 415 -0.09 15.08 -20.37
C LYS A 415 -0.67 15.34 -18.97
N GLY A 416 -0.23 14.58 -17.96
CA GLY A 416 -0.76 14.64 -16.62
C GLY A 416 -2.15 13.99 -16.45
N GLU A 417 -2.58 13.16 -17.41
CA GLU A 417 -3.84 12.43 -17.30
C GLU A 417 -3.62 11.15 -16.48
N GLU A 418 -4.42 10.98 -15.45
CA GLU A 418 -4.34 9.87 -14.53
C GLU A 418 -4.77 8.56 -15.22
N TYR A 419 -4.07 7.46 -14.92
CA TYR A 419 -4.20 6.17 -15.61
C TYR A 419 -5.62 5.60 -15.61
N THR A 420 -6.34 5.61 -14.46
CA THR A 420 -7.69 5.03 -14.42
C THR A 420 -8.70 5.82 -15.25
N THR A 421 -8.39 7.08 -15.62
CA THR A 421 -9.16 7.83 -16.59
C THR A 421 -9.08 7.21 -17.99
N LEU A 422 -7.94 6.61 -18.34
CA LEU A 422 -7.79 5.87 -19.61
C LEU A 422 -8.61 4.57 -19.56
N VAL A 423 -8.58 3.86 -18.42
CA VAL A 423 -9.40 2.66 -18.21
C VAL A 423 -10.88 3.01 -18.30
N ALA A 424 -11.31 4.13 -17.68
CA ALA A 424 -12.68 4.63 -17.76
C ALA A 424 -13.17 4.83 -19.21
N LYS A 425 -12.31 5.37 -20.07
CA LYS A 425 -12.61 5.55 -21.50
C LYS A 425 -12.84 4.21 -22.19
N GLU A 426 -11.94 3.23 -21.95
CA GLU A 426 -12.07 1.88 -22.53
C GLU A 426 -13.32 1.14 -22.01
N MET A 427 -13.73 1.40 -20.76
CA MET A 427 -14.93 0.83 -20.13
C MET A 427 -16.24 1.54 -20.51
N GLY A 428 -16.15 2.71 -21.15
CA GLY A 428 -17.32 3.55 -21.45
C GLY A 428 -17.81 4.36 -20.24
N PHE A 429 -16.98 4.55 -19.22
CA PHE A 429 -17.29 5.38 -18.03
C PHE A 429 -16.75 6.82 -18.17
N ASP A 430 -16.31 7.21 -19.34
CA ASP A 430 -15.73 8.53 -19.59
C ASP A 430 -16.70 9.67 -19.22
N GLY A 431 -16.17 10.64 -18.45
CA GLY A 431 -16.96 11.77 -17.93
C GLY A 431 -17.89 11.42 -16.77
N GLN A 432 -17.95 10.19 -16.32
CA GLN A 432 -18.68 9.81 -15.11
C GLN A 432 -17.83 10.15 -13.88
N ALA A 433 -18.42 10.82 -12.90
CA ALA A 433 -17.78 11.19 -11.66
C ALA A 433 -18.67 10.83 -10.47
N TYR A 434 -18.10 10.75 -9.29
CA TYR A 434 -18.85 10.54 -8.05
C TYR A 434 -20.00 11.56 -7.94
N ASP A 435 -21.25 11.05 -7.82
CA ASP A 435 -22.48 11.85 -7.67
C ASP A 435 -23.16 11.65 -6.30
N GLY A 436 -22.63 10.76 -5.46
CA GLY A 436 -23.12 10.44 -4.13
C GLY A 436 -24.42 9.66 -4.10
N LYS A 437 -24.90 9.11 -5.22
CA LYS A 437 -26.24 8.50 -5.32
C LYS A 437 -26.26 7.11 -5.93
N THR A 438 -25.46 6.87 -6.96
CA THR A 438 -25.50 5.65 -7.76
C THR A 438 -24.09 5.22 -8.12
N MET A 439 -23.77 3.95 -7.95
CA MET A 439 -22.50 3.37 -8.41
C MET A 439 -22.32 3.63 -9.92
N ILE A 440 -21.09 3.94 -10.33
CA ILE A 440 -20.76 4.24 -11.73
C ILE A 440 -21.18 3.08 -12.64
N ARG A 441 -20.91 1.84 -12.25
CA ARG A 441 -21.29 0.64 -12.98
C ARG A 441 -22.79 0.45 -13.20
N HIS A 442 -23.62 1.08 -12.36
CA HIS A 442 -25.07 0.96 -12.39
C HIS A 442 -25.81 2.14 -13.04
N ARG A 443 -25.08 3.18 -13.51
CA ARG A 443 -25.72 4.40 -14.01
C ARG A 443 -26.53 4.21 -15.27
N ASP A 444 -26.09 3.30 -16.14
CA ASP A 444 -26.75 3.09 -17.44
C ASP A 444 -28.01 2.23 -17.33
N ASN A 445 -28.03 1.23 -16.42
CA ASN A 445 -29.11 0.23 -16.34
C ASN A 445 -29.59 -0.06 -14.92
N GLY A 446 -29.14 0.67 -13.90
CA GLY A 446 -29.50 0.47 -12.51
C GLY A 446 -29.03 -0.87 -11.91
N GLY A 447 -27.99 -1.49 -12.47
CA GLY A 447 -27.51 -2.81 -12.06
C GLY A 447 -28.40 -3.97 -12.58
N ASP A 448 -29.25 -3.73 -13.60
CA ASP A 448 -30.10 -4.78 -14.16
C ASP A 448 -29.26 -5.85 -14.88
N ILE A 449 -29.34 -7.07 -14.37
CA ILE A 449 -28.64 -8.26 -14.89
C ILE A 449 -29.61 -9.35 -15.36
N ALA A 450 -30.89 -9.06 -15.54
CA ALA A 450 -31.90 -10.09 -15.81
C ALA A 450 -31.58 -10.96 -17.04
N ASP A 451 -31.12 -10.34 -18.13
CA ASP A 451 -30.71 -11.07 -19.34
C ASP A 451 -29.45 -11.88 -19.14
N LEU A 452 -28.41 -11.32 -18.45
CA LEU A 452 -27.18 -12.04 -18.12
C LEU A 452 -27.41 -13.23 -17.19
N LYS A 453 -28.24 -13.03 -16.16
CA LYS A 453 -28.64 -14.10 -15.22
C LYS A 453 -29.36 -15.22 -15.96
N LYS A 454 -30.32 -14.89 -16.84
CA LYS A 454 -31.00 -15.87 -17.66
C LYS A 454 -30.02 -16.65 -18.56
N GLN A 455 -29.16 -15.97 -19.27
CA GLN A 455 -28.11 -16.58 -20.11
C GLN A 455 -27.25 -17.53 -19.29
N ALA A 456 -26.70 -17.07 -18.16
CA ALA A 456 -25.86 -17.88 -17.29
C ALA A 456 -26.58 -19.13 -16.79
N MET A 457 -27.85 -19.00 -16.36
CA MET A 457 -28.64 -20.14 -15.89
C MET A 457 -28.93 -21.15 -17.00
N GLU A 458 -29.22 -20.72 -18.23
CA GLU A 458 -29.46 -21.59 -19.38
C GLU A 458 -28.17 -22.35 -19.76
N GLU A 459 -27.03 -21.66 -19.91
CA GLU A 459 -25.74 -22.24 -20.30
C GLU A 459 -25.23 -23.20 -19.23
N LEU A 460 -25.30 -22.83 -17.96
CA LEU A 460 -24.78 -23.62 -16.84
C LEU A 460 -25.65 -24.83 -16.52
N SER A 461 -26.98 -24.72 -16.63
CA SER A 461 -27.87 -25.87 -16.48
C SER A 461 -27.62 -26.94 -17.55
N ALA A 462 -27.23 -26.52 -18.77
CA ALA A 462 -26.90 -27.45 -19.86
C ALA A 462 -25.67 -28.32 -19.57
N ILE A 463 -24.76 -27.85 -18.70
CA ILE A 463 -23.57 -28.60 -18.27
C ILE A 463 -23.69 -29.19 -16.85
N GLY A 464 -24.92 -29.19 -16.30
CA GLY A 464 -25.26 -29.87 -15.06
C GLY A 464 -24.98 -29.06 -13.79
N VAL A 465 -24.85 -27.73 -13.85
CA VAL A 465 -24.82 -26.86 -12.67
C VAL A 465 -26.20 -26.80 -12.03
N THR A 466 -26.24 -26.92 -10.71
CA THR A 466 -27.46 -26.79 -9.90
C THR A 466 -27.52 -25.40 -9.25
N PHE A 467 -28.70 -24.80 -9.23
CA PHE A 467 -28.97 -23.49 -8.61
C PHE A 467 -29.78 -23.67 -7.32
N PRO A 468 -29.57 -22.78 -6.33
CA PRO A 468 -28.58 -21.70 -6.33
C PRO A 468 -27.15 -22.22 -6.27
N VAL A 469 -26.20 -21.46 -6.84
CA VAL A 469 -24.77 -21.72 -6.69
C VAL A 469 -24.32 -21.21 -5.32
N HIS A 470 -23.62 -22.05 -4.56
CA HIS A 470 -23.05 -21.67 -3.26
C HIS A 470 -21.71 -20.97 -3.42
N CYS A 471 -21.61 -19.76 -2.89
CA CYS A 471 -20.42 -18.91 -2.90
C CYS A 471 -19.87 -18.79 -1.47
N TYR A 472 -18.65 -19.26 -1.22
CA TYR A 472 -18.08 -19.31 0.12
C TYR A 472 -17.13 -18.15 0.38
N HIS A 473 -17.43 -17.38 1.42
CA HIS A 473 -16.60 -16.34 2.00
C HIS A 473 -16.22 -16.70 3.44
N TYR A 474 -14.98 -16.45 3.85
CA TYR A 474 -14.48 -16.87 5.16
C TYR A 474 -14.05 -15.69 6.01
N ILE A 475 -14.41 -15.70 7.29
CA ILE A 475 -14.06 -14.71 8.29
C ILE A 475 -13.35 -15.35 9.49
N LYS A 476 -12.63 -14.55 10.27
CA LYS A 476 -11.99 -15.04 11.50
C LYS A 476 -13.04 -15.42 12.54
N SER A 477 -12.88 -16.59 13.15
CA SER A 477 -13.78 -17.06 14.20
C SER A 477 -13.72 -16.14 15.43
N GLY A 478 -14.89 -15.72 15.92
CA GLY A 478 -15.01 -14.83 17.06
C GLY A 478 -14.88 -13.33 16.73
N ASP A 479 -14.59 -12.97 15.48
CA ASP A 479 -14.60 -11.58 15.03
C ASP A 479 -16.03 -11.14 14.68
N THR A 480 -16.65 -10.42 15.62
CA THR A 480 -18.03 -9.95 15.46
C THR A 480 -18.16 -8.87 14.39
N THR A 481 -17.16 -8.00 14.23
CA THR A 481 -17.15 -6.95 13.21
C THR A 481 -17.06 -7.55 11.81
N ALA A 482 -16.19 -8.55 11.63
CA ALA A 482 -16.10 -9.28 10.37
C ALA A 482 -17.39 -10.05 10.05
N LEU A 483 -18.04 -10.63 11.07
CA LEU A 483 -19.32 -11.32 10.89
C LEU A 483 -20.44 -10.36 10.46
N ASP A 484 -20.54 -9.20 11.09
CA ASP A 484 -21.53 -8.17 10.71
C ASP A 484 -21.27 -7.68 9.28
N THR A 485 -20.03 -7.41 8.92
CA THR A 485 -19.65 -6.98 7.58
C THR A 485 -19.96 -8.05 6.52
N ALA A 486 -19.61 -9.32 6.80
CA ALA A 486 -19.93 -10.44 5.90
C ALA A 486 -21.45 -10.68 5.78
N THR A 487 -22.21 -10.40 6.85
CA THR A 487 -23.69 -10.49 6.82
C THR A 487 -24.27 -9.43 5.90
N VAL A 488 -23.77 -8.20 5.95
CA VAL A 488 -24.16 -7.13 5.01
C VAL A 488 -23.77 -7.50 3.57
N LEU A 489 -22.56 -8.04 3.36
CA LEU A 489 -22.16 -8.52 2.03
C LEU A 489 -23.09 -9.61 1.51
N LYS A 490 -23.48 -10.57 2.36
CA LYS A 490 -24.48 -11.60 2.03
C LYS A 490 -25.82 -10.98 1.61
N GLN A 491 -26.26 -9.94 2.30
CA GLN A 491 -27.48 -9.21 1.94
C GLN A 491 -27.33 -8.51 0.57
N CYS A 492 -26.18 -7.86 0.30
CA CYS A 492 -25.90 -7.26 -1.02
C CYS A 492 -26.00 -8.31 -2.14
N PHE A 493 -25.45 -9.50 -1.93
CA PHE A 493 -25.58 -10.61 -2.90
C PHE A 493 -27.03 -11.05 -3.10
N SER A 494 -27.78 -11.29 -2.02
CA SER A 494 -29.18 -11.70 -2.06
C SER A 494 -30.06 -10.69 -2.79
N GLU A 495 -29.94 -9.40 -2.45
CA GLU A 495 -30.73 -8.32 -3.05
C GLU A 495 -30.39 -8.08 -4.52
N SER A 496 -29.11 -8.19 -4.90
CA SER A 496 -28.63 -7.90 -6.25
C SER A 496 -28.74 -9.08 -7.21
N LEU A 497 -28.39 -10.29 -6.76
CA LEU A 497 -28.30 -11.48 -7.61
C LEU A 497 -29.54 -12.39 -7.48
N GLY A 498 -30.18 -12.37 -6.32
CA GLY A 498 -31.30 -13.25 -5.95
C GLY A 498 -30.86 -14.62 -5.42
N ASP A 499 -31.53 -15.09 -4.35
CA ASP A 499 -31.23 -16.35 -3.67
C ASP A 499 -31.52 -17.61 -4.52
N ASP A 500 -32.20 -17.44 -5.65
CA ASP A 500 -32.43 -18.47 -6.66
C ASP A 500 -31.23 -18.68 -7.58
N PHE A 501 -30.28 -17.75 -7.59
CA PHE A 501 -29.09 -17.76 -8.45
C PHE A 501 -27.81 -18.03 -7.67
N VAL A 502 -27.49 -17.19 -6.67
CA VAL A 502 -26.27 -17.32 -5.84
C VAL A 502 -26.62 -17.11 -4.36
N VAL A 503 -26.11 -17.98 -3.51
CA VAL A 503 -26.18 -17.84 -2.05
C VAL A 503 -24.76 -17.67 -1.50
N LEU A 504 -24.50 -16.56 -0.77
CA LEU A 504 -23.26 -16.37 -0.08
C LEU A 504 -23.25 -17.12 1.26
N ASP A 505 -22.34 -18.06 1.42
CA ASP A 505 -22.13 -18.81 2.66
C ASP A 505 -20.92 -18.26 3.41
N ILE A 506 -21.09 -18.04 4.71
CA ILE A 506 -20.04 -17.51 5.58
C ILE A 506 -19.40 -18.67 6.34
N GLY A 507 -18.15 -18.99 6.00
CA GLY A 507 -17.30 -19.93 6.71
C GLY A 507 -16.40 -19.22 7.73
N THR A 508 -15.70 -19.98 8.59
CA THR A 508 -14.77 -19.41 9.56
C THR A 508 -13.42 -20.10 9.53
N TYR A 509 -12.37 -19.34 9.90
CA TYR A 509 -11.03 -19.84 10.18
C TYR A 509 -10.56 -19.36 11.57
N VAL A 510 -9.50 -19.96 12.12
CA VAL A 510 -9.07 -19.70 13.51
C VAL A 510 -7.88 -18.75 13.57
N SER A 511 -6.80 -19.04 12.84
CA SER A 511 -5.53 -18.31 12.99
C SER A 511 -5.12 -17.56 11.72
N SER A 512 -5.15 -18.21 10.56
CA SER A 512 -4.62 -17.65 9.32
C SER A 512 -5.52 -17.97 8.13
N VAL A 513 -6.12 -16.95 7.54
CA VAL A 513 -6.89 -17.08 6.31
C VAL A 513 -6.04 -17.68 5.17
N TYR A 514 -4.76 -17.34 5.13
CA TYR A 514 -3.86 -17.85 4.10
C TYR A 514 -3.62 -19.36 4.23
N LYS A 515 -3.32 -19.85 5.43
CA LYS A 515 -3.03 -21.25 5.66
C LYS A 515 -4.27 -22.14 5.66
N GLU A 516 -5.36 -21.65 6.26
CA GLU A 516 -6.56 -22.46 6.52
C GLU A 516 -7.61 -22.39 5.41
N VAL A 517 -7.57 -21.35 4.57
CA VAL A 517 -8.57 -21.10 3.54
C VAL A 517 -7.95 -20.96 2.15
N ARG A 518 -7.07 -19.95 1.96
CA ARG A 518 -6.55 -19.57 0.64
C ARG A 518 -5.68 -20.69 0.04
N ASN A 519 -4.65 -21.11 0.76
CA ASN A 519 -3.67 -22.08 0.25
C ASN A 519 -4.24 -23.51 0.08
N VAL A 520 -5.38 -23.79 0.73
CA VAL A 520 -6.14 -25.04 0.56
C VAL A 520 -7.37 -24.88 -0.36
N GLN A 521 -7.53 -23.72 -0.98
CA GLN A 521 -8.53 -23.44 -2.02
C GLN A 521 -10.00 -23.54 -1.57
N LEU A 522 -10.32 -23.30 -0.30
CA LEU A 522 -11.70 -23.43 0.23
C LEU A 522 -12.62 -22.26 -0.15
N HIS A 523 -12.08 -21.06 -0.38
CA HIS A 523 -12.88 -19.89 -0.72
C HIS A 523 -13.47 -19.98 -2.13
N SER A 524 -14.66 -19.42 -2.32
CA SER A 524 -15.18 -19.05 -3.63
C SER A 524 -14.73 -17.65 -4.01
N ILE A 525 -14.81 -16.75 -3.03
CA ILE A 525 -14.33 -15.36 -3.13
C ILE A 525 -13.40 -15.05 -1.96
N LEU A 526 -12.36 -14.27 -2.24
CA LEU A 526 -11.48 -13.72 -1.22
C LEU A 526 -11.27 -12.24 -1.51
N GLN A 527 -11.63 -11.38 -0.56
CA GLN A 527 -11.30 -9.96 -0.67
C GLN A 527 -9.83 -9.77 -0.30
N ASN A 528 -9.07 -9.17 -1.18
CA ASN A 528 -7.69 -8.81 -0.95
C ASN A 528 -7.39 -7.44 -1.55
N GLY A 529 -6.44 -6.70 -0.98
CA GLY A 529 -6.02 -5.40 -1.46
C GLY A 529 -4.59 -5.43 -1.98
N TRP A 530 -4.32 -4.65 -3.01
CA TRP A 530 -2.97 -4.39 -3.49
C TRP A 530 -2.66 -2.90 -3.40
N GLY A 531 -1.51 -2.57 -2.84
CA GLY A 531 -0.90 -1.24 -2.90
C GLY A 531 0.34 -1.35 -3.78
N ALA A 532 0.48 -0.48 -4.75
CA ALA A 532 1.60 -0.54 -5.68
C ALA A 532 2.96 -0.49 -4.96
N ASP A 533 3.91 -1.26 -5.44
CA ASP A 533 5.31 -1.18 -5.02
C ASP A 533 6.03 -0.05 -5.75
N PHE A 534 5.67 0.18 -7.03
CA PHE A 534 6.22 1.22 -7.90
C PHE A 534 5.17 1.77 -8.87
N GLY A 535 5.49 2.91 -9.51
CA GLY A 535 4.56 3.71 -10.30
C GLY A 535 4.34 3.25 -11.73
N ASP A 536 3.93 2.00 -11.97
CA ASP A 536 3.53 1.48 -13.28
C ASP A 536 2.36 0.51 -13.17
N PRO A 537 1.38 0.48 -14.13
CA PRO A 537 0.22 -0.41 -14.06
C PRO A 537 0.57 -1.90 -14.03
N VAL A 538 1.75 -2.28 -14.53
CA VAL A 538 2.21 -3.68 -14.52
C VAL A 538 2.27 -4.25 -13.11
N ASN A 539 2.51 -3.40 -12.09
CA ASN A 539 2.56 -3.84 -10.70
C ASN A 539 1.21 -4.39 -10.20
N PHE A 540 0.11 -3.92 -10.77
CA PHE A 540 -1.23 -4.47 -10.54
C PHE A 540 -1.53 -5.62 -11.50
N LEU A 541 -1.51 -5.36 -12.81
CA LEU A 541 -2.01 -6.28 -13.82
C LEU A 541 -1.15 -7.55 -13.95
N GLY A 542 0.15 -7.46 -13.67
CA GLY A 542 1.06 -8.60 -13.66
C GLY A 542 0.73 -9.67 -12.62
N GLN A 543 -0.13 -9.35 -11.61
CA GLN A 543 -0.48 -10.29 -10.54
C GLN A 543 -1.43 -11.42 -10.99
N GLU A 544 -2.09 -11.26 -12.14
CA GLU A 544 -3.14 -12.18 -12.64
C GLU A 544 -2.84 -12.78 -14.02
N VAL A 545 -1.65 -12.55 -14.60
CA VAL A 545 -1.30 -13.10 -15.91
C VAL A 545 -1.05 -14.60 -15.87
N LEU A 546 -1.27 -15.28 -17.01
CA LEU A 546 -0.92 -16.68 -17.21
C LEU A 546 0.58 -16.86 -17.45
N SER A 547 1.07 -18.09 -17.22
CA SER A 547 2.44 -18.52 -17.53
C SER A 547 3.55 -17.67 -16.89
N ASP A 548 3.24 -17.02 -15.75
CA ASP A 548 4.19 -16.25 -14.96
C ASP A 548 4.21 -16.76 -13.51
N ASP A 549 5.30 -17.38 -13.09
CA ASP A 549 5.45 -17.91 -11.73
C ASP A 549 5.49 -16.80 -10.64
N ASN A 550 5.69 -15.53 -11.03
CA ASN A 550 5.64 -14.36 -10.16
C ASN A 550 4.25 -13.71 -10.09
N ALA A 551 3.29 -14.16 -10.88
CA ALA A 551 1.91 -13.67 -10.85
C ALA A 551 1.21 -14.09 -9.55
N TYR A 552 1.35 -13.26 -8.52
CA TYR A 552 1.01 -13.61 -7.13
C TYR A 552 -0.44 -14.08 -6.96
N TYR A 553 -1.41 -13.34 -7.47
CA TYR A 553 -2.82 -13.72 -7.30
C TYR A 553 -3.21 -14.91 -8.18
N ALA A 554 -2.65 -15.01 -9.38
CA ALA A 554 -2.86 -16.16 -10.26
C ALA A 554 -2.40 -17.47 -9.60
N GLN A 555 -1.29 -17.44 -8.84
CA GLN A 555 -0.72 -18.61 -8.15
C GLN A 555 -1.39 -18.92 -6.81
N THR A 556 -1.94 -17.91 -6.11
CA THR A 556 -2.29 -18.07 -4.69
C THR A 556 -3.76 -17.83 -4.36
N THR A 557 -4.50 -17.05 -5.17
CA THR A 557 -5.82 -16.56 -4.78
C THR A 557 -6.89 -16.90 -5.82
N SER A 558 -6.72 -16.48 -7.07
CA SER A 558 -7.61 -16.89 -8.16
C SER A 558 -7.37 -18.34 -8.60
N TRP A 559 -6.17 -18.84 -8.36
CA TRP A 559 -5.77 -20.19 -8.74
C TRP A 559 -5.87 -20.47 -10.25
N ILE A 560 -5.89 -19.43 -11.07
CA ILE A 560 -5.95 -19.58 -12.53
C ILE A 560 -4.70 -20.29 -13.08
N ALA A 561 -3.54 -20.11 -12.45
CA ALA A 561 -2.32 -20.83 -12.82
C ALA A 561 -2.45 -22.35 -12.60
N ALA A 562 -3.25 -22.79 -11.63
CA ALA A 562 -3.53 -24.20 -11.44
C ALA A 562 -4.54 -24.72 -12.49
N VAL A 563 -5.50 -23.90 -12.91
CA VAL A 563 -6.41 -24.21 -14.03
C VAL A 563 -5.63 -24.31 -15.34
N GLU A 564 -4.68 -23.42 -15.60
CA GLU A 564 -3.82 -23.46 -16.78
C GLU A 564 -3.03 -24.77 -16.88
N LYS A 565 -2.52 -25.27 -15.75
CA LYS A 565 -1.72 -26.52 -15.68
C LYS A 565 -2.53 -27.79 -15.91
N ASP A 566 -3.81 -27.80 -15.48
CA ASP A 566 -4.72 -28.97 -15.59
C ASP A 566 -6.15 -28.52 -15.92
N PRO A 567 -6.40 -28.03 -17.16
CA PRO A 567 -7.68 -27.44 -17.54
C PRO A 567 -8.78 -28.49 -17.75
N GLN A 568 -9.98 -28.18 -17.27
CA GLN A 568 -11.17 -28.94 -17.57
C GLN A 568 -11.89 -28.39 -18.82
N ASP A 569 -12.68 -29.22 -19.50
CA ASP A 569 -13.36 -28.82 -20.74
C ASP A 569 -14.24 -27.56 -20.57
N TYR A 570 -14.87 -27.39 -19.42
CA TYR A 570 -15.72 -26.24 -19.12
C TYR A 570 -14.94 -24.94 -18.82
N GLN A 571 -13.61 -25.01 -18.66
CA GLN A 571 -12.73 -23.86 -18.40
C GLN A 571 -12.12 -23.24 -19.65
N LYS A 572 -12.45 -23.73 -20.85
CA LYS A 572 -11.85 -23.24 -22.10
C LYS A 572 -12.16 -21.77 -22.38
N GLU A 573 -13.39 -21.34 -22.10
CA GLU A 573 -13.78 -19.91 -22.25
C GLU A 573 -13.00 -19.05 -21.26
N LEU A 574 -12.93 -19.45 -20.01
CA LEU A 574 -12.18 -18.75 -18.96
C LEU A 574 -10.71 -18.59 -19.32
N LEU A 575 -10.06 -19.67 -19.79
CA LEU A 575 -8.66 -19.61 -20.21
C LEU A 575 -8.47 -18.73 -21.45
N ALA A 576 -9.43 -18.70 -22.38
CA ALA A 576 -9.38 -17.79 -23.50
C ALA A 576 -9.49 -16.33 -23.08
N ASP A 577 -10.35 -16.00 -22.09
CA ASP A 577 -10.47 -14.66 -21.50
C ASP A 577 -9.17 -14.23 -20.83
N TYR A 578 -8.55 -15.13 -20.06
CA TYR A 578 -7.26 -14.87 -19.39
C TYR A 578 -6.11 -14.77 -20.39
N GLN A 579 -6.11 -15.54 -21.47
CA GLN A 579 -5.09 -15.45 -22.53
C GLN A 579 -5.18 -14.10 -23.24
N GLU A 580 -6.38 -13.64 -23.59
CA GLU A 580 -6.58 -12.30 -24.18
C GLU A 580 -6.02 -11.21 -23.26
N PHE A 581 -6.34 -11.26 -21.98
CA PHE A 581 -5.82 -10.34 -20.97
C PHE A 581 -4.29 -10.41 -20.89
N THR A 582 -3.73 -11.62 -20.79
CA THR A 582 -2.27 -11.84 -20.69
C THR A 582 -1.52 -11.32 -21.92
N ASP A 583 -2.06 -11.56 -23.11
CA ASP A 583 -1.49 -11.08 -24.37
C ASP A 583 -1.45 -9.54 -24.39
N LEU A 584 -2.55 -8.89 -23.97
CA LEU A 584 -2.62 -7.43 -23.89
C LEU A 584 -1.64 -6.84 -22.86
N VAL A 585 -1.49 -7.48 -21.70
CA VAL A 585 -0.47 -7.09 -20.71
C VAL A 585 0.94 -7.25 -21.29
N THR A 586 1.19 -8.34 -21.99
CA THR A 586 2.49 -8.61 -22.62
C THR A 586 2.81 -7.58 -23.71
N GLU A 587 1.83 -7.25 -24.56
CA GLU A 587 1.96 -6.19 -25.55
C GLU A 587 2.25 -4.83 -24.91
N ALA A 588 1.55 -4.49 -23.82
CA ALA A 588 1.78 -3.25 -23.08
C ALA A 588 3.17 -3.20 -22.43
N LYS A 589 3.64 -4.31 -21.84
CA LYS A 589 4.99 -4.43 -21.26
C LYS A 589 6.08 -4.19 -22.32
N ALA A 590 5.85 -4.57 -23.57
CA ALA A 590 6.81 -4.39 -24.66
C ALA A 590 6.92 -2.93 -25.14
N ILE A 591 6.00 -2.05 -24.78
CA ILE A 591 6.07 -0.61 -25.07
C ILE A 591 6.91 0.06 -23.98
N VAL A 592 8.16 0.37 -24.29
CA VAL A 592 9.14 0.80 -23.29
C VAL A 592 9.62 2.25 -23.45
N THR A 593 9.40 2.89 -24.61
CA THR A 593 9.88 4.25 -24.91
C THR A 593 8.77 5.30 -25.05
N ASP A 594 7.50 4.87 -25.12
CA ASP A 594 6.34 5.74 -25.25
C ASP A 594 5.38 5.49 -24.07
N THR A 595 5.50 6.29 -23.03
CA THR A 595 4.70 6.18 -21.81
C THR A 595 3.20 6.34 -22.09
N ASP A 596 2.80 7.25 -22.99
CA ASP A 596 1.39 7.47 -23.33
C ASP A 596 0.81 6.24 -24.04
N ALA A 597 1.54 5.66 -24.99
CA ALA A 597 1.14 4.45 -25.69
C ALA A 597 1.13 3.23 -24.74
N ARG A 598 2.12 3.12 -23.83
CA ARG A 598 2.20 2.08 -22.80
C ARG A 598 0.97 2.10 -21.91
N TYR A 599 0.63 3.24 -21.34
CA TYR A 599 -0.51 3.34 -20.42
C TYR A 599 -1.86 3.15 -21.12
N ALA A 600 -1.99 3.60 -22.37
CA ALA A 600 -3.18 3.29 -23.18
C ALA A 600 -3.32 1.78 -23.45
N ALA A 601 -2.21 1.07 -23.70
CA ALA A 601 -2.22 -0.38 -23.92
C ALA A 601 -2.58 -1.14 -22.62
N PHE A 602 -2.03 -0.74 -21.46
CA PHE A 602 -2.42 -1.29 -20.18
C PHE A 602 -3.88 -1.01 -19.84
N ALA A 603 -4.39 0.18 -20.14
CA ALA A 603 -5.81 0.51 -19.92
C ALA A 603 -6.75 -0.41 -20.72
N LYS A 604 -6.36 -0.75 -21.95
CA LYS A 604 -7.09 -1.75 -22.76
C LYS A 604 -7.02 -3.15 -22.15
N ALA A 605 -5.87 -3.55 -21.60
CA ALA A 605 -5.72 -4.83 -20.90
C ALA A 605 -6.61 -4.90 -19.65
N GLU A 606 -6.60 -3.84 -18.83
CA GLU A 606 -7.46 -3.76 -17.65
C GLU A 606 -8.94 -3.77 -18.01
N ALA A 607 -9.34 -3.04 -19.05
CA ALA A 607 -10.71 -3.06 -19.54
C ALA A 607 -11.13 -4.46 -20.02
N SER A 608 -10.24 -5.25 -20.67
CA SER A 608 -10.50 -6.65 -21.02
C SER A 608 -10.73 -7.49 -19.77
N MET A 609 -9.87 -7.37 -18.74
CA MET A 609 -10.03 -8.04 -17.44
C MET A 609 -11.40 -7.75 -16.82
N LEU A 610 -11.79 -6.48 -16.73
CA LEU A 610 -13.03 -6.02 -16.10
C LEU A 610 -14.27 -6.42 -16.91
N ASN A 611 -14.24 -6.29 -18.24
CA ASN A 611 -15.33 -6.69 -19.11
C ASN A 611 -15.59 -8.20 -19.07
N ASN A 612 -14.54 -9.00 -18.93
CA ASN A 612 -14.64 -10.46 -18.75
C ASN A 612 -14.87 -10.85 -17.29
N ALA A 613 -14.91 -9.86 -16.37
CA ALA A 613 -15.09 -10.03 -14.94
C ALA A 613 -14.14 -11.10 -14.35
N LEU A 614 -12.85 -11.02 -14.71
CA LEU A 614 -11.82 -11.94 -14.20
C LEU A 614 -11.52 -11.68 -12.71
N CYS A 615 -11.75 -10.44 -12.28
CA CYS A 615 -11.71 -9.98 -10.90
C CYS A 615 -12.83 -8.95 -10.67
N ILE A 616 -13.28 -8.79 -9.44
CA ILE A 616 -14.33 -7.82 -9.09
C ILE A 616 -13.76 -6.73 -8.20
N PRO A 617 -13.40 -5.54 -8.71
CA PRO A 617 -13.06 -4.40 -7.86
C PRO A 617 -14.23 -4.10 -6.92
N CYS A 618 -13.96 -3.89 -5.64
CA CYS A 618 -15.04 -3.78 -4.67
C CYS A 618 -14.92 -2.61 -3.69
N LEU A 619 -13.71 -2.16 -3.31
CA LEU A 619 -13.61 -1.17 -2.23
C LEU A 619 -12.35 -0.30 -2.38
N TYR A 620 -12.50 1.03 -2.17
CA TYR A 620 -11.45 1.91 -1.68
C TYR A 620 -11.72 2.23 -0.21
N GLU A 621 -10.68 2.25 0.61
CA GLU A 621 -10.83 2.67 2.01
C GLU A 621 -10.79 4.19 2.10
N VAL A 622 -11.95 4.80 2.36
CA VAL A 622 -12.11 6.21 2.66
C VAL A 622 -12.71 6.33 4.05
N LEU A 623 -11.87 6.61 5.03
CA LEU A 623 -12.22 6.62 6.45
C LEU A 623 -12.56 8.02 6.94
N TRP A 624 -13.27 8.10 8.06
CA TRP A 624 -13.42 9.32 8.84
C TRP A 624 -12.49 9.29 10.03
N CYS A 625 -11.98 10.45 10.45
CA CYS A 625 -11.09 10.57 11.58
C CYS A 625 -11.42 11.78 12.46
N LEU A 626 -10.89 11.73 13.70
CA LEU A 626 -10.64 12.90 14.53
C LEU A 626 -9.13 13.07 14.60
N THR A 627 -8.62 14.26 14.29
CA THR A 627 -7.18 14.43 14.07
C THR A 627 -6.67 15.81 14.45
N HIS A 628 -5.44 15.83 14.94
CA HIS A 628 -4.61 17.03 15.13
C HIS A 628 -3.56 17.17 14.01
N VAL A 629 -3.63 16.34 12.96
CA VAL A 629 -2.67 16.30 11.86
C VAL A 629 -3.35 16.69 10.55
N ASN A 630 -2.73 17.61 9.80
CA ASN A 630 -3.09 17.87 8.42
C ASN A 630 -2.50 16.76 7.53
N GLU A 631 -3.31 15.77 7.14
CA GLU A 631 -2.82 14.64 6.34
C GLU A 631 -2.31 15.04 4.96
N TYR A 632 -2.76 16.21 4.44
CA TYR A 632 -2.32 16.69 3.12
C TYR A 632 -0.88 17.18 3.10
N THR A 633 -0.22 17.29 4.27
CA THR A 633 1.21 17.55 4.39
C THR A 633 2.05 16.28 4.53
N LYS A 634 1.42 15.13 4.79
CA LYS A 634 2.11 13.83 4.83
C LYS A 634 2.52 13.41 3.43
N ILE A 635 3.63 12.67 3.34
CA ILE A 635 4.02 11.98 2.11
C ILE A 635 2.81 11.20 1.56
N ASN A 636 2.56 11.31 0.26
CA ASN A 636 1.44 10.66 -0.38
C ASN A 636 1.82 10.12 -1.76
N ALA A 637 2.69 9.12 -1.79
CA ALA A 637 2.90 8.30 -2.95
C ALA A 637 1.87 7.15 -2.97
N MET A 638 1.27 6.87 -4.12
CA MET A 638 0.34 5.75 -4.27
C MET A 638 1.10 4.42 -4.48
N TYR A 639 2.41 4.42 -4.21
CA TYR A 639 3.33 3.30 -4.28
C TYR A 639 4.45 3.43 -3.25
N GLY A 640 5.18 2.34 -3.02
CA GLY A 640 6.31 2.30 -2.12
C GLY A 640 5.96 2.48 -0.63
N PRO A 641 6.96 2.49 0.25
CA PRO A 641 6.76 2.49 1.70
C PRO A 641 6.72 3.88 2.35
N CYS A 642 7.15 4.94 1.66
CA CYS A 642 7.49 6.24 2.29
C CYS A 642 6.34 6.96 2.98
N ASN A 643 5.08 6.61 2.72
CA ASN A 643 3.89 7.26 3.31
C ASN A 643 3.85 7.20 4.84
N TYR A 644 4.59 6.28 5.44
CA TYR A 644 4.64 6.11 6.91
C TYR A 644 5.71 6.97 7.58
N LYS A 645 6.53 7.70 6.81
CA LYS A 645 7.61 8.56 7.36
C LYS A 645 7.02 9.80 8.02
N ALA A 646 7.30 9.98 9.31
CA ALA A 646 6.75 11.06 10.15
C ALA A 646 7.63 12.33 10.11
N VAL A 647 7.80 12.90 8.92
CA VAL A 647 8.55 14.15 8.72
C VAL A 647 7.67 15.20 8.04
N ASN A 648 7.86 16.46 8.37
CA ASN A 648 7.15 17.62 7.78
C ASN A 648 5.63 17.60 7.94
N TRP A 649 5.11 16.89 8.94
CA TRP A 649 3.67 16.92 9.21
C TRP A 649 3.28 18.24 9.87
N GLU A 650 2.28 18.90 9.30
CA GLU A 650 1.64 20.03 9.95
C GLU A 650 0.65 19.51 11.00
N THR A 651 0.84 19.97 12.23
CA THR A 651 0.04 19.56 13.38
C THR A 651 -0.32 20.75 14.24
N ARG A 652 -1.36 20.61 15.07
CA ARG A 652 -1.68 21.62 16.07
C ARG A 652 -2.06 21.02 17.42
N GLN A 653 -1.75 21.74 18.49
CA GLN A 653 -2.20 21.44 19.86
C GLN A 653 -3.65 21.94 20.07
N GLY A 654 -4.27 21.47 21.16
CA GLY A 654 -5.60 21.93 21.56
C GLY A 654 -6.72 21.15 20.88
N ASP A 655 -7.67 21.85 20.25
CA ASP A 655 -8.76 21.20 19.51
C ASP A 655 -8.26 20.64 18.18
N GLY A 656 -8.79 19.48 17.79
CA GLY A 656 -8.52 18.89 16.48
C GLY A 656 -8.95 19.79 15.32
N TYR A 657 -8.60 19.43 14.10
CA TYR A 657 -9.06 20.13 12.91
C TYR A 657 -10.57 19.99 12.73
N THR A 658 -11.24 21.09 12.36
CA THR A 658 -12.66 21.05 12.03
C THR A 658 -12.88 20.49 10.63
N THR A 659 -14.09 20.01 10.39
CA THR A 659 -14.54 19.54 9.05
C THR A 659 -14.26 20.61 7.98
N GLU A 660 -14.61 21.87 8.24
CA GLU A 660 -14.42 22.98 7.30
C GLU A 660 -12.94 23.25 6.98
N GLU A 661 -12.06 23.23 8.00
CA GLU A 661 -10.61 23.38 7.80
C GLU A 661 -10.04 22.23 6.96
N TYR A 662 -10.48 21.01 7.26
CA TYR A 662 -9.99 19.83 6.57
C TYR A 662 -10.46 19.76 5.10
N GLU A 663 -11.70 20.16 4.81
CA GLU A 663 -12.20 20.35 3.45
C GLU A 663 -11.41 21.42 2.69
N ALA A 664 -11.01 22.51 3.37
CA ALA A 664 -10.16 23.53 2.78
C ALA A 664 -8.75 23.01 2.45
N PHE A 665 -8.16 22.18 3.31
CA PHE A 665 -6.88 21.50 3.01
C PHE A 665 -7.01 20.59 1.79
N SER A 666 -8.07 19.78 1.73
CA SER A 666 -8.37 18.92 0.58
C SER A 666 -8.49 19.73 -0.72
N ALA A 667 -9.25 20.83 -0.68
CA ALA A 667 -9.44 21.70 -1.85
C ALA A 667 -8.12 22.34 -2.32
N ALA A 668 -7.30 22.82 -1.38
CA ALA A 668 -5.99 23.41 -1.69
C ALA A 668 -5.03 22.39 -2.29
N PHE A 669 -4.97 21.18 -1.71
CA PHE A 669 -4.17 20.07 -2.22
C PHE A 669 -4.59 19.69 -3.66
N ASN A 670 -5.89 19.49 -3.89
CA ASN A 670 -6.41 19.13 -5.21
C ASN A 670 -6.19 20.23 -6.26
N ALA A 671 -6.18 21.49 -5.86
CA ALA A 671 -5.85 22.61 -6.75
C ALA A 671 -4.36 22.60 -7.13
N ALA A 672 -3.48 22.34 -6.15
CA ALA A 672 -2.04 22.27 -6.38
C ALA A 672 -1.63 21.06 -7.24
N THR A 673 -2.32 19.92 -7.10
CA THR A 673 -2.05 18.70 -7.90
C THR A 673 -2.42 18.89 -9.38
N LYS A 674 -3.37 19.80 -9.68
CA LYS A 674 -3.81 20.09 -11.06
C LYS A 674 -3.02 21.21 -11.74
N ALA A 675 -2.18 21.93 -10.99
CA ALA A 675 -1.37 23.04 -11.49
C ALA A 675 0.00 22.59 -11.99
#